data_7128a74687e83358e6359fa7803a1e3e
#
_entry.id   7128a74687e83358e6359fa7803a1e3e
#
_cell.length_a   1.000
_cell.length_b   1.000
_cell.length_c   1.000
_cell.angle_alpha   90.00
_cell.angle_beta   90.00
_cell.angle_gamma   90.00
#
_symmetry.space_group_name_H-M   'P 1'
#
loop_
_entity.id
_entity.type
_entity.pdbx_description
1 polymer ?
#
loop_
_entity_poly.entity_id
_entity_poly.type
_entity_poly.pdbx_seq_one_letter_code
_entity_poly.pdbx_strand_id
1 'polypeptide(L)'
;MFKVDLYDFQNEHEENLLKKCAEHEEIVLSAPTGSGKTVMTCKFIDDYLDENPNTVFLWLCPGAGGLEKQSRDSFSDVTEGIPFGDIYSFINDYEVNGKVFFVNWDKINRNSNVALKDGEKKNLMAKVLECHRKNIDIFMIIDEEHKYRDTANEYVANIQPVHVLRISATPVTQGNHTEIIKEDEVIASGLIAAGIAINEGVSDAIENNDNLDDDILLINLADQKRKEIQAEYDRLNLPIRPLVLIQFPNGSEEWIERIKRELENMGYSQNSGLVSSWFSGNHPENPEEIRKLNGQYAFLLFKQAIATGWDCPRAKILVKLREGGNERFNIQTVGRIRRMPERKHYDNELLDNCYLYTLDSEFKEGLIESVSDSFYTYQYKRKQDAPYINLEKEYLDGSDRFAVNPRAVVDVVRSQMLKECDVNKNGILDKEELQKAQGFVFGTKLKTEAIEGVARTTRDMLKLNRIFGGEHELNNHDDGFIIRDAKRKIASAIGIDENISSNALRILFGPEDMQMSLLSQEEKDFEHNNKLIRGLTLREYNAFLVNNRDRLVEIFSKISQDRIGEIQENPILVKDWGIPKYQYYKQHKKFKSSSEQDKNVFEHYGNNILIQPNRTYTEIRFEEWCENNANVKWIYKNGDKGEEYFSVVYRRAFRRNNFYPDYIVELNDGKIWIIEAKGGINAEGISNNIDSYARNKFKALKDYGTRHPELEWGFIRAVGTQIYFSNTEWDENILNKNVWKPIEEIVK
;
A
#
# COMPACT_ATOMS: atom_id res chain seq x y z
N MET A 1 -29.56 -19.14 -14.20
CA MET A 1 -29.72 -20.15 -13.10
C MET A 1 -28.35 -20.41 -12.49
N PHE A 2 -28.25 -20.34 -11.17
CA PHE A 2 -27.00 -20.58 -10.46
C PHE A 2 -26.75 -22.08 -10.28
N LYS A 3 -25.50 -22.54 -10.48
CA LYS A 3 -25.18 -23.99 -10.59
C LYS A 3 -24.59 -24.61 -9.29
N VAL A 4 -24.31 -23.78 -8.27
CA VAL A 4 -23.56 -24.19 -7.07
C VAL A 4 -24.32 -23.80 -5.83
N ASP A 5 -24.40 -24.70 -4.85
CA ASP A 5 -24.95 -24.38 -3.53
C ASP A 5 -23.94 -23.53 -2.74
N LEU A 6 -24.41 -22.45 -2.16
CA LEU A 6 -23.64 -21.62 -1.26
C LEU A 6 -23.69 -22.21 0.18
N TYR A 7 -22.64 -21.94 0.97
CA TYR A 7 -22.66 -22.18 2.40
C TYR A 7 -23.64 -21.23 3.10
N ASP A 8 -24.15 -21.62 4.26
CA ASP A 8 -25.17 -20.84 4.99
C ASP A 8 -24.73 -19.38 5.21
N PHE A 9 -23.49 -19.15 5.65
CA PHE A 9 -22.98 -17.80 5.83
C PHE A 9 -22.89 -17.02 4.52
N GLN A 10 -22.60 -17.69 3.40
CA GLN A 10 -22.54 -17.03 2.08
C GLN A 10 -23.93 -16.60 1.62
N ASN A 11 -24.94 -17.44 1.83
CA ASN A 11 -26.33 -17.10 1.52
C ASN A 11 -26.80 -15.91 2.37
N GLU A 12 -26.52 -15.92 3.69
CA GLU A 12 -26.90 -14.85 4.59
C GLU A 12 -26.31 -13.49 4.16
N HIS A 13 -25.00 -13.47 3.88
CA HIS A 13 -24.33 -12.26 3.46
C HIS A 13 -24.73 -11.80 2.05
N GLU A 14 -25.00 -12.71 1.14
CA GLU A 14 -25.48 -12.40 -0.21
C GLU A 14 -26.90 -11.75 -0.15
N GLU A 15 -27.83 -12.34 0.60
CA GLU A 15 -29.14 -11.75 0.84
C GLU A 15 -29.05 -10.35 1.50
N ASN A 16 -28.10 -10.16 2.42
CA ASN A 16 -27.85 -8.86 3.04
C ASN A 16 -27.35 -7.83 2.00
N LEU A 17 -26.46 -8.24 1.10
CA LEU A 17 -25.99 -7.37 0.01
C LEU A 17 -27.15 -6.92 -0.88
N LEU A 18 -28.04 -7.83 -1.29
CA LEU A 18 -29.23 -7.48 -2.10
C LEU A 18 -30.13 -6.47 -1.39
N LYS A 19 -30.45 -6.73 -0.10
CA LYS A 19 -31.25 -5.81 0.71
C LYS A 19 -30.62 -4.42 0.82
N LYS A 20 -29.29 -4.39 1.01
CA LYS A 20 -28.56 -3.15 1.20
C LYS A 20 -28.35 -2.34 -0.09
N CYS A 21 -28.37 -2.97 -1.27
CA CYS A 21 -28.41 -2.25 -2.54
C CYS A 21 -29.65 -1.37 -2.70
N ALA A 22 -30.79 -1.74 -2.10
CA ALA A 22 -31.98 -0.90 -2.13
C ALA A 22 -31.86 0.38 -1.27
N GLU A 23 -30.95 0.38 -0.29
CA GLU A 23 -30.77 1.46 0.68
C GLU A 23 -29.52 2.32 0.39
N HIS A 24 -28.51 1.76 -0.30
CA HIS A 24 -27.19 2.36 -0.43
C HIS A 24 -26.65 2.30 -1.87
N GLU A 25 -26.06 3.40 -2.34
CA GLU A 25 -25.43 3.46 -3.66
C GLU A 25 -24.06 2.74 -3.69
N GLU A 26 -23.35 2.69 -2.57
CA GLU A 26 -22.04 2.05 -2.46
C GLU A 26 -21.94 1.12 -1.25
N ILE A 27 -21.58 -0.12 -1.53
CA ILE A 27 -21.44 -1.20 -0.54
C ILE A 27 -20.03 -1.77 -0.62
N VAL A 28 -19.46 -2.07 0.54
CA VAL A 28 -18.18 -2.76 0.66
C VAL A 28 -18.41 -4.17 1.22
N LEU A 29 -17.95 -5.19 0.52
CA LEU A 29 -17.86 -6.56 1.02
C LEU A 29 -16.46 -6.82 1.54
N SER A 30 -16.32 -6.91 2.85
CA SER A 30 -15.10 -7.29 3.55
C SER A 30 -15.12 -8.78 3.83
N ALA A 31 -14.31 -9.57 3.14
CA ALA A 31 -14.33 -11.02 3.30
C ALA A 31 -12.94 -11.63 3.22
N PRO A 32 -12.57 -12.58 4.11
CA PRO A 32 -11.26 -13.21 4.13
C PRO A 32 -10.89 -13.89 2.80
N THR A 33 -9.59 -14.04 2.54
CA THR A 33 -9.13 -14.85 1.42
C THR A 33 -9.58 -16.30 1.62
N GLY A 34 -10.19 -16.90 0.58
CA GLY A 34 -10.72 -18.26 0.66
C GLY A 34 -12.18 -18.36 1.09
N SER A 35 -12.87 -17.25 1.41
CA SER A 35 -14.28 -17.25 1.78
C SER A 35 -15.27 -17.49 0.62
N GLY A 36 -14.78 -17.56 -0.62
CA GLY A 36 -15.65 -17.72 -1.80
C GLY A 36 -16.26 -16.41 -2.32
N LYS A 37 -15.64 -15.27 -2.07
CA LYS A 37 -16.08 -13.93 -2.55
C LYS A 37 -16.59 -13.93 -3.98
N THR A 38 -15.80 -14.50 -4.91
CA THR A 38 -16.14 -14.54 -6.34
C THR A 38 -17.45 -15.30 -6.59
N VAL A 39 -17.63 -16.44 -5.94
CA VAL A 39 -18.85 -17.28 -6.09
C VAL A 39 -20.08 -16.56 -5.53
N MET A 40 -19.97 -15.93 -4.36
CA MET A 40 -21.03 -15.09 -3.79
C MET A 40 -21.39 -13.93 -4.71
N THR A 41 -20.38 -13.26 -5.28
CA THR A 41 -20.60 -12.14 -6.21
C THR A 41 -21.32 -12.60 -7.48
N CYS A 42 -21.00 -13.79 -7.97
CA CYS A 42 -21.71 -14.38 -9.12
C CYS A 42 -23.18 -14.65 -8.79
N LYS A 43 -23.48 -15.17 -7.58
CA LYS A 43 -24.86 -15.39 -7.12
C LYS A 43 -25.60 -14.07 -6.98
N PHE A 44 -24.97 -13.08 -6.34
CA PHE A 44 -25.52 -11.73 -6.21
C PHE A 44 -25.89 -11.12 -7.57
N ILE A 45 -25.08 -11.30 -8.60
CA ILE A 45 -25.38 -10.81 -9.95
C ILE A 45 -26.60 -11.54 -10.52
N ASP A 46 -26.69 -12.87 -10.36
CA ASP A 46 -27.81 -13.69 -10.84
C ASP A 46 -29.13 -13.18 -10.24
N ASP A 47 -29.20 -13.07 -8.92
CA ASP A 47 -30.39 -12.64 -8.19
C ASP A 47 -30.74 -11.16 -8.44
N TYR A 48 -29.72 -10.30 -8.51
CA TYR A 48 -29.94 -8.86 -8.80
C TYR A 48 -30.54 -8.64 -10.20
N LEU A 49 -30.06 -9.39 -11.22
CA LEU A 49 -30.56 -9.28 -12.60
C LEU A 49 -31.99 -9.83 -12.74
N ASP A 50 -32.40 -10.82 -11.93
CA ASP A 50 -33.77 -11.32 -11.93
C ASP A 50 -34.77 -10.21 -11.56
N GLU A 51 -34.41 -9.33 -10.63
CA GLU A 51 -35.24 -8.20 -10.21
C GLU A 51 -35.01 -6.93 -11.06
N ASN A 52 -33.78 -6.75 -11.61
CA ASN A 52 -33.33 -5.55 -12.31
C ASN A 52 -32.75 -5.86 -13.70
N PRO A 53 -33.54 -6.39 -14.65
CA PRO A 53 -33.04 -6.89 -15.94
C PRO A 53 -32.49 -5.79 -16.86
N ASN A 54 -32.75 -4.52 -16.57
CA ASN A 54 -32.22 -3.38 -17.35
C ASN A 54 -30.86 -2.88 -16.84
N THR A 55 -30.16 -3.69 -16.05
CA THR A 55 -28.84 -3.36 -15.51
C THR A 55 -27.72 -3.99 -16.34
N VAL A 56 -26.60 -3.27 -16.50
CA VAL A 56 -25.33 -3.79 -17.00
C VAL A 56 -24.29 -3.78 -15.88
N PHE A 57 -23.60 -4.89 -15.72
CA PHE A 57 -22.52 -5.01 -14.75
C PHE A 57 -21.15 -4.75 -15.38
N LEU A 58 -20.36 -3.85 -14.78
CA LEU A 58 -18.95 -3.64 -15.08
C LEU A 58 -18.11 -4.19 -13.91
N TRP A 59 -17.49 -5.36 -14.12
CA TRP A 59 -16.66 -6.00 -13.08
C TRP A 59 -15.19 -5.69 -13.32
N LEU A 60 -14.64 -4.83 -12.48
CA LEU A 60 -13.26 -4.35 -12.57
C LEU A 60 -12.33 -5.29 -11.79
N CYS A 61 -11.39 -5.90 -12.51
CA CYS A 61 -10.43 -6.85 -11.95
C CYS A 61 -8.99 -6.33 -12.06
N PRO A 62 -8.08 -6.65 -11.09
CA PRO A 62 -6.66 -6.40 -11.25
C PRO A 62 -6.09 -7.07 -12.51
N GLY A 63 -5.20 -6.37 -13.23
CA GLY A 63 -4.58 -6.89 -14.44
C GLY A 63 -3.49 -7.93 -14.22
N ALA A 64 -2.85 -7.88 -13.04
CA ALA A 64 -1.78 -8.80 -12.70
C ALA A 64 -2.31 -10.22 -12.39
N GLY A 65 -1.61 -11.26 -12.87
CA GLY A 65 -1.89 -12.66 -12.51
C GLY A 65 -3.10 -13.30 -13.21
N GLY A 66 -3.68 -12.66 -14.24
CA GLY A 66 -4.80 -13.24 -14.99
C GLY A 66 -6.13 -13.29 -14.24
N LEU A 67 -6.32 -12.42 -13.25
CA LEU A 67 -7.53 -12.36 -12.41
C LEU A 67 -8.79 -12.09 -13.25
N GLU A 68 -8.72 -11.24 -14.27
CA GLU A 68 -9.82 -11.02 -15.21
C GLU A 68 -10.31 -12.33 -15.82
N LYS A 69 -9.36 -13.13 -16.32
CA LYS A 69 -9.68 -14.45 -16.90
C LYS A 69 -10.26 -15.39 -15.84
N GLN A 70 -9.68 -15.43 -14.66
CA GLN A 70 -10.14 -16.28 -13.56
C GLN A 70 -11.56 -15.91 -13.10
N SER A 71 -11.86 -14.62 -12.92
CA SER A 71 -13.20 -14.17 -12.54
C SER A 71 -14.22 -14.50 -13.62
N ARG A 72 -13.86 -14.35 -14.89
CA ARG A 72 -14.69 -14.72 -16.03
C ARG A 72 -14.92 -16.22 -16.11
N ASP A 73 -13.86 -17.04 -15.96
CA ASP A 73 -13.97 -18.50 -15.99
C ASP A 73 -14.83 -18.98 -14.80
N SER A 74 -14.60 -18.44 -13.58
CA SER A 74 -15.44 -18.74 -12.40
C SER A 74 -16.91 -18.34 -12.64
N PHE A 75 -17.15 -17.18 -13.24
CA PHE A 75 -18.51 -16.74 -13.57
C PHE A 75 -19.20 -17.73 -14.54
N SER A 76 -18.49 -18.14 -15.59
CA SER A 76 -18.98 -19.13 -16.57
C SER A 76 -19.28 -20.49 -15.95
N ASP A 77 -18.46 -20.90 -14.96
CA ASP A 77 -18.59 -22.20 -14.30
C ASP A 77 -19.82 -22.27 -13.39
N VAL A 78 -20.15 -21.16 -12.72
CA VAL A 78 -21.20 -21.13 -11.67
C VAL A 78 -22.52 -20.52 -12.13
N THR A 79 -22.56 -19.76 -13.24
CA THR A 79 -23.78 -19.14 -13.77
C THR A 79 -24.19 -19.76 -15.11
N GLU A 80 -25.48 -19.71 -15.42
CA GLU A 80 -26.05 -20.13 -16.70
C GLU A 80 -27.07 -19.10 -17.19
N GLY A 81 -26.99 -18.77 -18.47
CA GLY A 81 -27.96 -17.88 -19.12
C GLY A 81 -27.64 -16.39 -19.03
N ILE A 82 -26.65 -15.95 -18.28
CA ILE A 82 -26.22 -14.55 -18.25
C ILE A 82 -25.09 -14.34 -19.25
N PRO A 83 -25.28 -13.51 -20.30
CA PRO A 83 -24.21 -13.22 -21.25
C PRO A 83 -23.11 -12.37 -20.59
N PHE A 84 -21.86 -12.64 -20.96
CA PHE A 84 -20.73 -11.88 -20.46
C PHE A 84 -19.67 -11.62 -21.55
N GLY A 85 -18.82 -10.62 -21.34
CA GLY A 85 -17.78 -10.23 -22.27
C GLY A 85 -16.64 -9.46 -21.62
N ASP A 86 -15.81 -8.86 -22.43
CA ASP A 86 -14.73 -7.96 -22.02
C ASP A 86 -15.10 -6.49 -22.31
N ILE A 87 -14.17 -5.57 -22.02
CA ILE A 87 -14.37 -4.14 -22.26
C ILE A 87 -14.62 -3.80 -23.73
N TYR A 88 -14.00 -4.54 -24.66
CA TYR A 88 -14.20 -4.31 -26.10
C TYR A 88 -15.60 -4.75 -26.53
N SER A 89 -16.09 -5.84 -25.97
CA SER A 89 -17.46 -6.30 -26.15
C SER A 89 -18.44 -5.27 -25.60
N PHE A 90 -18.21 -4.68 -24.43
CA PHE A 90 -19.03 -3.62 -23.86
C PHE A 90 -19.15 -2.41 -24.79
N ILE A 91 -18.02 -1.93 -25.32
CA ILE A 91 -17.98 -0.75 -26.20
C ILE A 91 -18.73 -0.99 -27.51
N ASN A 92 -18.62 -2.19 -28.07
CA ASN A 92 -19.13 -2.50 -29.41
C ASN A 92 -20.52 -3.15 -29.43
N ASP A 93 -21.03 -3.60 -28.28
CA ASP A 93 -22.32 -4.29 -28.21
C ASP A 93 -23.49 -3.29 -28.27
N TYR A 94 -24.52 -3.62 -29.02
CA TYR A 94 -25.72 -2.78 -29.18
C TYR A 94 -26.64 -2.85 -27.96
N GLU A 95 -26.74 -4.04 -27.36
CA GLU A 95 -27.58 -4.33 -26.20
C GLU A 95 -26.69 -4.84 -25.07
N VAL A 96 -26.51 -4.04 -24.03
CA VAL A 96 -25.63 -4.34 -22.90
C VAL A 96 -26.37 -4.69 -21.61
N ASN A 97 -27.66 -4.39 -21.52
CA ASN A 97 -28.50 -4.71 -20.36
C ASN A 97 -28.60 -6.24 -20.15
N GLY A 98 -28.68 -6.65 -18.89
CA GLY A 98 -28.68 -8.05 -18.49
C GLY A 98 -27.34 -8.78 -18.71
N LYS A 99 -26.24 -8.06 -18.91
CA LYS A 99 -24.93 -8.61 -19.22
C LYS A 99 -23.86 -8.19 -18.20
N VAL A 100 -22.76 -8.99 -18.15
CA VAL A 100 -21.60 -8.72 -17.29
C VAL A 100 -20.37 -8.51 -18.16
N PHE A 101 -19.64 -7.43 -17.94
CA PHE A 101 -18.42 -7.12 -18.68
C PHE A 101 -17.23 -7.04 -17.71
N PHE A 102 -16.22 -7.90 -17.95
CA PHE A 102 -15.00 -7.94 -17.16
C PHE A 102 -13.99 -6.93 -17.69
N VAL A 103 -13.52 -6.06 -16.80
CA VAL A 103 -12.67 -4.93 -17.12
C VAL A 103 -11.34 -5.04 -16.40
N ASN A 104 -10.24 -5.05 -17.15
CA ASN A 104 -8.90 -5.11 -16.60
C ASN A 104 -8.36 -3.70 -16.34
N TRP A 105 -8.04 -3.37 -15.08
CA TRP A 105 -7.51 -2.08 -14.67
C TRP A 105 -6.25 -1.65 -15.43
N ASP A 106 -5.29 -2.57 -15.58
CA ASP A 106 -4.00 -2.25 -16.21
C ASP A 106 -4.14 -1.91 -17.69
N LYS A 107 -5.17 -2.45 -18.36
CA LYS A 107 -5.47 -2.10 -19.74
C LYS A 107 -6.02 -0.68 -19.87
N ILE A 108 -6.74 -0.19 -18.87
CA ILE A 108 -7.37 1.12 -18.89
C ILE A 108 -6.39 2.21 -18.40
N ASN A 109 -5.51 1.89 -17.44
CA ASN A 109 -4.65 2.86 -16.75
C ASN A 109 -3.30 3.15 -17.37
N ARG A 110 -2.83 2.35 -18.34
CA ARG A 110 -1.52 2.58 -18.94
C ARG A 110 -1.57 3.73 -19.94
N ASN A 111 -1.16 4.91 -19.52
CA ASN A 111 -0.86 6.07 -20.40
C ASN A 111 0.18 5.76 -21.50
N SER A 112 0.84 4.61 -21.46
CA SER A 112 1.84 4.14 -22.42
C SER A 112 1.35 3.03 -23.35
N ASN A 113 0.13 2.51 -23.21
CA ASN A 113 -0.39 1.51 -24.12
C ASN A 113 -0.91 2.17 -25.40
N VAL A 114 -0.21 1.91 -26.49
CA VAL A 114 -0.57 2.31 -27.86
C VAL A 114 -1.95 1.78 -28.29
N ALA A 115 -2.56 0.87 -27.53
CA ALA A 115 -3.88 0.29 -27.77
C ALA A 115 -5.05 1.12 -27.20
N LEU A 116 -4.82 1.97 -26.18
CA LEU A 116 -5.79 2.94 -25.67
C LEU A 116 -5.31 4.36 -25.98
N LYS A 117 -5.13 4.69 -27.25
CA LYS A 117 -5.05 6.07 -27.71
C LYS A 117 -6.29 6.83 -27.19
N ASP A 118 -6.18 8.13 -27.03
CA ASP A 118 -7.29 9.05 -26.60
C ASP A 118 -8.68 8.72 -27.21
N GLY A 119 -8.71 7.97 -28.31
CA GLY A 119 -9.92 7.45 -28.94
C GLY A 119 -10.69 6.40 -28.14
N GLU A 120 -10.04 5.52 -27.37
CA GLU A 120 -10.74 4.39 -26.68
C GLU A 120 -11.27 4.79 -25.30
N LYS A 121 -10.58 5.65 -24.56
CA LYS A 121 -11.17 6.34 -23.38
C LYS A 121 -12.42 7.14 -23.79
N LYS A 122 -12.37 7.81 -24.94
CA LYS A 122 -13.54 8.50 -25.51
C LYS A 122 -14.65 7.53 -25.90
N ASN A 123 -14.32 6.34 -26.39
CA ASN A 123 -15.29 5.31 -26.78
C ASN A 123 -15.96 4.68 -25.54
N LEU A 124 -15.22 4.41 -24.46
CA LEU A 124 -15.81 3.93 -23.21
C LEU A 124 -16.78 4.96 -22.63
N MET A 125 -16.37 6.21 -22.51
CA MET A 125 -17.23 7.28 -21.99
C MET A 125 -18.42 7.56 -22.91
N ALA A 126 -18.24 7.46 -24.22
CA ALA A 126 -19.35 7.56 -25.18
C ALA A 126 -20.38 6.45 -24.96
N LYS A 127 -19.91 5.22 -24.68
CA LYS A 127 -20.79 4.07 -24.39
C LYS A 127 -21.51 4.23 -23.04
N VAL A 128 -20.82 4.72 -22.02
CA VAL A 128 -21.43 5.08 -20.73
C VAL A 128 -22.54 6.11 -20.90
N LEU A 129 -22.29 7.19 -21.66
CA LEU A 129 -23.29 8.19 -21.98
C LEU A 129 -24.47 7.62 -22.79
N GLU A 130 -24.22 6.66 -23.67
CA GLU A 130 -25.28 5.93 -24.39
C GLU A 130 -26.16 5.14 -23.41
N CYS A 131 -25.55 4.42 -22.44
CA CYS A 131 -26.29 3.69 -21.40
C CYS A 131 -27.19 4.64 -20.61
N HIS A 132 -26.68 5.78 -20.14
CA HIS A 132 -27.47 6.79 -19.42
C HIS A 132 -28.63 7.36 -20.27
N ARG A 133 -28.39 7.63 -21.56
CA ARG A 133 -29.44 8.09 -22.47
C ARG A 133 -30.55 7.06 -22.70
N LYS A 134 -30.19 5.78 -22.67
CA LYS A 134 -31.11 4.65 -22.82
C LYS A 134 -31.77 4.25 -21.49
N ASN A 135 -31.47 4.94 -20.38
CA ASN A 135 -31.82 4.58 -19.01
C ASN A 135 -31.39 3.15 -18.62
N ILE A 136 -30.27 2.70 -19.12
CA ILE A 136 -29.65 1.43 -18.69
C ILE A 136 -28.85 1.73 -17.43
N ASP A 137 -29.15 1.01 -16.36
CA ASP A 137 -28.47 1.15 -15.08
C ASP A 137 -27.08 0.49 -15.15
N ILE A 138 -26.05 1.23 -14.74
CA ILE A 138 -24.70 0.69 -14.67
C ILE A 138 -24.41 0.33 -13.21
N PHE A 139 -24.10 -0.94 -12.97
CA PHE A 139 -23.63 -1.46 -11.68
C PHE A 139 -22.12 -1.75 -11.77
N MET A 140 -21.32 -1.13 -10.91
CA MET A 140 -19.87 -1.39 -10.88
C MET A 140 -19.51 -2.36 -9.75
N ILE A 141 -18.73 -3.40 -10.08
CA ILE A 141 -18.08 -4.27 -9.12
C ILE A 141 -16.59 -3.99 -9.16
N ILE A 142 -15.97 -3.72 -8.01
CA ILE A 142 -14.55 -3.39 -7.88
C ILE A 142 -13.89 -4.47 -7.02
N ASP A 143 -13.19 -5.40 -7.68
CA ASP A 143 -12.51 -6.50 -7.00
C ASP A 143 -11.10 -6.09 -6.58
N GLU A 144 -10.66 -6.54 -5.40
CA GLU A 144 -9.39 -6.20 -4.76
C GLU A 144 -9.15 -4.67 -4.71
N GLU A 145 -10.15 -3.92 -4.26
CA GLU A 145 -10.22 -2.45 -4.31
C GLU A 145 -8.99 -1.76 -3.72
N HIS A 146 -8.34 -2.40 -2.75
CA HIS A 146 -7.15 -1.87 -2.08
C HIS A 146 -5.95 -1.66 -3.03
N LYS A 147 -5.93 -2.29 -4.21
CA LYS A 147 -4.83 -2.15 -5.18
C LYS A 147 -4.93 -0.88 -6.03
N TYR A 148 -6.16 -0.41 -6.28
CA TYR A 148 -6.44 0.63 -7.27
C TYR A 148 -7.39 1.72 -6.76
N ARG A 149 -7.41 1.97 -5.46
CA ARG A 149 -8.38 2.85 -4.81
C ARG A 149 -8.56 4.19 -5.51
N ASP A 150 -7.47 4.90 -5.75
CA ASP A 150 -7.55 6.26 -6.31
C ASP A 150 -8.08 6.25 -7.74
N THR A 151 -7.66 5.27 -8.54
CA THR A 151 -8.15 5.06 -9.90
C THR A 151 -9.61 4.58 -9.92
N ALA A 152 -9.99 3.69 -9.00
CA ALA A 152 -11.37 3.23 -8.86
C ALA A 152 -12.30 4.40 -8.60
N ASN A 153 -11.91 5.30 -7.70
CA ASN A 153 -12.69 6.47 -7.36
C ASN A 153 -12.86 7.43 -8.55
N GLU A 154 -11.80 7.62 -9.34
CA GLU A 154 -11.86 8.39 -10.59
C GLU A 154 -12.88 7.78 -11.58
N TYR A 155 -12.86 6.45 -11.76
CA TYR A 155 -13.80 5.78 -12.65
C TYR A 155 -15.24 5.82 -12.14
N VAL A 156 -15.47 5.63 -10.84
CA VAL A 156 -16.79 5.78 -10.23
C VAL A 156 -17.34 7.19 -10.49
N ALA A 157 -16.52 8.23 -10.28
CA ALA A 157 -16.90 9.60 -10.52
C ALA A 157 -17.24 9.89 -11.99
N ASN A 158 -16.50 9.29 -12.94
CA ASN A 158 -16.68 9.49 -14.36
C ASN A 158 -17.85 8.68 -14.94
N ILE A 159 -18.04 7.43 -14.51
CA ILE A 159 -19.08 6.51 -14.99
C ILE A 159 -20.43 6.82 -14.36
N GLN A 160 -20.45 7.30 -13.12
CA GLN A 160 -21.66 7.60 -12.34
C GLN A 160 -22.64 6.40 -12.30
N PRO A 161 -22.18 5.23 -11.81
CA PRO A 161 -23.03 4.05 -11.71
C PRO A 161 -24.15 4.27 -10.70
N VAL A 162 -25.25 3.50 -10.82
CA VAL A 162 -26.33 3.51 -9.82
C VAL A 162 -25.89 2.84 -8.53
N HIS A 163 -25.06 1.79 -8.64
CA HIS A 163 -24.48 1.10 -7.48
C HIS A 163 -23.02 0.75 -7.70
N VAL A 164 -22.28 0.68 -6.59
CA VAL A 164 -20.88 0.19 -6.53
C VAL A 164 -20.77 -0.86 -5.45
N LEU A 165 -20.31 -2.06 -5.81
CA LEU A 165 -19.92 -3.12 -4.88
C LEU A 165 -18.39 -3.24 -4.87
N ARG A 166 -17.75 -2.89 -3.75
CA ARG A 166 -16.30 -3.03 -3.55
C ARG A 166 -16.01 -4.30 -2.78
N ILE A 167 -15.08 -5.09 -3.26
CA ILE A 167 -14.76 -6.39 -2.69
C ILE A 167 -13.29 -6.41 -2.30
N SER A 168 -12.98 -6.77 -1.05
CA SER A 168 -11.60 -6.92 -0.58
C SER A 168 -11.51 -7.80 0.66
N ALA A 169 -10.36 -8.47 0.84
CA ALA A 169 -10.02 -9.11 2.11
C ALA A 169 -9.54 -8.08 3.16
N THR A 170 -9.02 -6.94 2.70
CA THR A 170 -8.54 -5.83 3.53
C THR A 170 -9.08 -4.52 2.95
N PRO A 171 -10.38 -4.23 3.12
CA PRO A 171 -10.98 -3.04 2.55
C PRO A 171 -10.37 -1.78 3.16
N VAL A 172 -10.12 -0.80 2.32
CA VAL A 172 -9.64 0.53 2.72
C VAL A 172 -10.77 1.57 2.66
N THR A 173 -11.88 1.24 1.97
CA THR A 173 -13.08 2.07 1.86
C THR A 173 -14.22 1.40 2.63
N GLN A 174 -15.07 2.16 3.31
CA GLN A 174 -16.25 1.62 3.97
C GLN A 174 -17.57 1.92 3.25
N GLY A 175 -17.57 2.75 2.21
CA GLY A 175 -18.79 3.10 1.48
C GLY A 175 -19.94 3.60 2.39
N ASN A 176 -21.17 3.46 1.92
CA ASN A 176 -22.36 3.77 2.71
C ASN A 176 -22.74 2.61 3.66
N HIS A 177 -22.38 1.38 3.30
CA HIS A 177 -22.55 0.18 4.11
C HIS A 177 -21.36 -0.76 3.91
N THR A 178 -20.96 -1.46 4.98
CA THR A 178 -19.93 -2.52 4.91
C THR A 178 -20.51 -3.82 5.43
N GLU A 179 -20.58 -4.81 4.55
CA GLU A 179 -20.90 -6.20 4.90
C GLU A 179 -19.60 -6.93 5.25
N ILE A 180 -19.53 -7.52 6.44
CA ILE A 180 -18.29 -8.12 6.97
C ILE A 180 -18.50 -9.60 7.23
N ILE A 181 -17.81 -10.43 6.46
CA ILE A 181 -17.67 -11.86 6.71
C ILE A 181 -16.51 -12.06 7.68
N LYS A 182 -16.75 -12.66 8.82
CA LYS A 182 -15.71 -12.93 9.82
C LYS A 182 -14.90 -14.16 9.48
N GLU A 183 -13.61 -14.16 9.82
CA GLU A 183 -12.77 -15.35 9.63
C GLU A 183 -13.34 -16.59 10.35
N ASP A 184 -13.93 -16.41 11.53
CA ASP A 184 -14.54 -17.51 12.31
C ASP A 184 -15.68 -18.21 11.57
N GLU A 185 -16.49 -17.49 10.79
CA GLU A 185 -17.58 -18.05 9.97
C GLU A 185 -17.01 -18.92 8.84
N VAL A 186 -15.95 -18.43 8.19
CA VAL A 186 -15.27 -19.16 7.12
C VAL A 186 -14.51 -20.38 7.65
N ILE A 187 -13.90 -20.27 8.85
CA ILE A 187 -13.28 -21.41 9.53
C ILE A 187 -14.36 -22.46 9.85
N ALA A 188 -15.49 -22.05 10.45
CA ALA A 188 -16.56 -22.96 10.83
C ALA A 188 -17.16 -23.71 9.65
N SER A 189 -17.19 -23.12 8.46
CA SER A 189 -17.63 -23.77 7.22
C SER A 189 -16.66 -24.82 6.67
N GLY A 190 -15.42 -24.87 7.16
CA GLY A 190 -14.38 -25.75 6.66
C GLY A 190 -13.71 -25.30 5.36
N LEU A 191 -13.99 -24.12 4.86
CA LEU A 191 -13.36 -23.59 3.64
C LEU A 191 -11.89 -23.24 3.83
N ILE A 192 -11.52 -22.76 5.03
CA ILE A 192 -10.15 -22.42 5.38
C ILE A 192 -9.70 -23.15 6.64
N ALA A 193 -8.38 -23.25 6.80
CA ALA A 193 -7.74 -23.92 7.92
C ALA A 193 -8.18 -23.36 9.28
N ALA A 194 -8.31 -24.24 10.26
CA ALA A 194 -8.71 -23.92 11.63
C ALA A 194 -7.68 -23.06 12.35
N GLY A 195 -6.40 -23.21 12.01
CA GLY A 195 -5.29 -22.44 12.55
C GLY A 195 -4.13 -22.28 11.59
N ILE A 196 -3.20 -21.40 11.97
CA ILE A 196 -1.94 -21.12 11.27
C ILE A 196 -0.82 -21.36 12.28
N ALA A 197 -0.07 -22.44 12.10
CA ALA A 197 1.13 -22.72 12.88
C ALA A 197 2.31 -21.96 12.27
N ILE A 198 2.96 -21.11 13.04
CA ILE A 198 4.08 -20.29 12.61
C ILE A 198 5.35 -20.75 13.30
N ASN A 199 6.36 -21.07 12.53
CA ASN A 199 7.70 -21.45 12.98
C ASN A 199 7.70 -22.63 13.98
N GLU A 200 6.77 -23.55 13.85
CA GLU A 200 6.66 -24.72 14.75
C GLU A 200 7.95 -25.53 14.75
N GLY A 201 8.56 -25.63 15.92
CA GLY A 201 9.83 -26.35 16.13
C GLY A 201 11.10 -25.59 15.76
N VAL A 202 10.99 -24.32 15.36
CA VAL A 202 12.16 -23.50 14.99
C VAL A 202 13.00 -23.21 16.24
N SER A 203 12.40 -22.83 17.37
CA SER A 203 13.14 -22.56 18.62
C SER A 203 13.95 -23.78 19.07
N ASP A 204 13.32 -24.95 19.10
CA ASP A 204 13.97 -26.19 19.48
C ASP A 204 15.13 -26.57 18.53
N ALA A 205 14.94 -26.32 17.24
CA ALA A 205 15.95 -26.62 16.23
C ALA A 205 17.14 -25.67 16.30
N ILE A 206 16.94 -24.39 16.60
CA ILE A 206 18.01 -23.40 16.81
C ILE A 206 18.82 -23.75 18.08
N GLU A 207 18.16 -24.08 19.18
CA GLU A 207 18.84 -24.47 20.44
C GLU A 207 19.73 -25.69 20.29
N ASN A 208 19.37 -26.60 19.38
CA ASN A 208 20.07 -27.87 19.18
C ASN A 208 21.16 -27.83 18.07
N ASN A 209 21.22 -26.77 17.24
CA ASN A 209 22.08 -26.69 16.06
C ASN A 209 22.68 -25.31 15.85
N ASP A 210 23.76 -24.97 16.50
CA ASP A 210 24.43 -23.65 16.40
C ASP A 210 25.03 -23.31 15.01
N ASN A 211 25.04 -24.24 14.04
CA ASN A 211 25.77 -24.08 12.77
C ASN A 211 24.92 -24.32 11.50
N LEU A 212 23.60 -24.47 11.59
CA LEU A 212 22.80 -24.64 10.41
C LEU A 212 22.43 -23.25 9.80
N ASP A 213 22.49 -23.19 8.47
CA ASP A 213 21.95 -22.04 7.73
C ASP A 213 20.43 -21.93 7.96
N ASP A 214 19.95 -20.75 8.32
CA ASP A 214 18.55 -20.48 8.66
C ASP A 214 17.58 -20.94 7.58
N ASP A 215 17.90 -20.71 6.29
CA ASP A 215 17.02 -21.07 5.18
C ASP A 215 16.91 -22.59 5.03
N ILE A 216 18.03 -23.28 5.19
CA ILE A 216 18.08 -24.75 5.13
C ILE A 216 17.32 -25.33 6.32
N LEU A 217 17.43 -24.73 7.50
CA LEU A 217 16.69 -25.12 8.69
C LEU A 217 15.17 -25.04 8.41
N LEU A 218 14.68 -23.90 7.92
CA LEU A 218 13.25 -23.70 7.61
C LEU A 218 12.76 -24.70 6.57
N ILE A 219 13.54 -24.99 5.52
CA ILE A 219 13.19 -25.95 4.47
C ILE A 219 13.13 -27.39 5.03
N ASN A 220 14.09 -27.76 5.90
CA ASN A 220 14.09 -29.07 6.53
C ASN A 220 12.85 -29.29 7.43
N LEU A 221 12.51 -28.29 8.26
CA LEU A 221 11.31 -28.33 9.10
C LEU A 221 10.03 -28.42 8.26
N ALA A 222 9.97 -27.64 7.17
CA ALA A 222 8.85 -27.67 6.23
C ALA A 222 8.70 -29.04 5.54
N ASP A 223 9.79 -29.69 5.15
CA ASP A 223 9.75 -31.03 4.55
C ASP A 223 9.37 -32.10 5.58
N GLN A 224 9.87 -31.99 6.80
CA GLN A 224 9.46 -32.86 7.89
C GLN A 224 7.93 -32.76 8.10
N LYS A 225 7.42 -31.54 8.23
CA LYS A 225 5.97 -31.29 8.38
C LYS A 225 5.18 -31.80 7.19
N ARG A 226 5.67 -31.61 5.97
CA ARG A 226 5.04 -32.16 4.75
C ARG A 226 4.92 -33.68 4.80
N LYS A 227 5.97 -34.37 5.27
CA LYS A 227 5.99 -35.84 5.41
C LYS A 227 4.99 -36.31 6.50
N GLU A 228 4.90 -35.59 7.62
CA GLU A 228 3.92 -35.86 8.69
C GLU A 228 2.49 -35.75 8.15
N ILE A 229 2.17 -34.64 7.45
CA ILE A 229 0.85 -34.42 6.82
C ILE A 229 0.57 -35.51 5.78
N GLN A 230 1.55 -35.87 4.94
CA GLN A 230 1.39 -36.94 3.95
C GLN A 230 1.04 -38.28 4.62
N ALA A 231 1.79 -38.65 5.66
CA ALA A 231 1.55 -39.91 6.39
C ALA A 231 0.14 -39.95 6.99
N GLU A 232 -0.37 -38.83 7.45
CA GLU A 232 -1.71 -38.74 8.00
C GLU A 232 -2.80 -38.81 6.91
N TYR A 233 -2.61 -38.18 5.74
CA TYR A 233 -3.48 -38.35 4.58
C TYR A 233 -3.48 -39.81 4.09
N ASP A 234 -2.33 -40.48 4.06
CA ASP A 234 -2.22 -41.89 3.68
C ASP A 234 -2.92 -42.77 4.68
N ARG A 235 -2.83 -42.51 6.00
CA ARG A 235 -3.56 -43.21 7.06
C ARG A 235 -5.08 -43.12 6.90
N LEU A 236 -5.55 -41.94 6.45
CA LEU A 236 -6.99 -41.72 6.18
C LEU A 236 -7.41 -42.17 4.79
N ASN A 237 -6.54 -42.78 4.01
CA ASN A 237 -6.75 -43.16 2.59
C ASN A 237 -7.24 -42.03 1.70
N LEU A 238 -6.74 -40.81 1.94
CA LEU A 238 -7.02 -39.63 1.12
C LEU A 238 -5.95 -39.46 0.05
N PRO A 239 -6.31 -39.33 -1.23
CA PRO A 239 -5.34 -39.18 -2.31
C PRO A 239 -4.83 -37.73 -2.42
N ILE A 240 -4.39 -37.16 -1.29
CA ILE A 240 -3.93 -35.77 -1.19
C ILE A 240 -2.42 -35.77 -0.95
N ARG A 241 -1.68 -35.03 -1.76
CA ARG A 241 -0.24 -34.86 -1.60
C ARG A 241 0.08 -33.41 -1.25
N PRO A 242 0.53 -33.13 -0.02
CA PRO A 242 0.80 -31.77 0.43
C PRO A 242 1.97 -31.13 -0.36
N LEU A 243 1.81 -29.87 -0.69
CA LEU A 243 2.78 -29.06 -1.43
C LEU A 243 3.39 -28.02 -0.50
N VAL A 244 4.72 -27.89 -0.52
CA VAL A 244 5.45 -26.80 0.10
C VAL A 244 5.67 -25.70 -0.91
N LEU A 245 5.30 -24.48 -0.55
CA LEU A 245 5.59 -23.26 -1.29
C LEU A 245 6.86 -22.62 -0.73
N ILE A 246 7.86 -22.33 -1.58
CA ILE A 246 9.07 -21.61 -1.18
C ILE A 246 9.08 -20.25 -1.88
N GLN A 247 8.94 -19.18 -1.10
CA GLN A 247 8.88 -17.81 -1.59
C GLN A 247 10.24 -17.13 -1.50
N PHE A 248 10.70 -16.58 -2.63
CA PHE A 248 11.94 -15.81 -2.75
C PHE A 248 11.68 -14.32 -2.94
N PRO A 249 12.58 -13.44 -2.48
CA PRO A 249 12.57 -12.03 -2.84
C PRO A 249 12.97 -11.82 -4.31
N ASN A 250 12.78 -10.60 -4.82
CA ASN A 250 13.22 -10.24 -6.16
C ASN A 250 14.77 -10.17 -6.22
N GLY A 251 15.36 -10.52 -7.36
CA GLY A 251 16.83 -10.44 -7.56
C GLY A 251 17.63 -11.53 -6.84
N SER A 252 17.07 -12.71 -6.63
CA SER A 252 17.62 -13.81 -5.83
C SER A 252 18.05 -15.03 -6.67
N GLU A 253 18.58 -14.84 -7.88
CA GLU A 253 18.89 -15.95 -8.81
C GLU A 253 19.90 -16.95 -8.23
N GLU A 254 21.01 -16.48 -7.64
CA GLU A 254 22.03 -17.33 -7.02
C GLU A 254 21.49 -18.08 -5.80
N TRP A 255 20.66 -17.42 -5.01
CA TRP A 255 19.97 -18.01 -3.87
C TRP A 255 19.01 -19.12 -4.29
N ILE A 256 18.24 -18.91 -5.36
CA ILE A 256 17.35 -19.92 -5.93
C ILE A 256 18.17 -21.17 -6.34
N GLU A 257 19.31 -21.00 -7.01
CA GLU A 257 20.15 -22.11 -7.43
C GLU A 257 20.83 -22.83 -6.23
N ARG A 258 21.12 -22.11 -5.15
CA ARG A 258 21.57 -22.70 -3.89
C ARG A 258 20.48 -23.60 -3.29
N ILE A 259 19.25 -23.09 -3.16
CA ILE A 259 18.14 -23.85 -2.59
C ILE A 259 17.77 -25.05 -3.47
N LYS A 260 17.83 -24.93 -4.80
CA LYS A 260 17.62 -26.07 -5.69
C LYS A 260 18.63 -27.19 -5.41
N ARG A 261 19.92 -26.85 -5.24
CA ARG A 261 20.96 -27.85 -4.92
C ARG A 261 20.69 -28.51 -3.57
N GLU A 262 20.25 -27.75 -2.56
CA GLU A 262 19.89 -28.34 -1.27
C GLU A 262 18.67 -29.26 -1.36
N LEU A 263 17.66 -28.91 -2.13
CA LEU A 263 16.52 -29.80 -2.40
C LEU A 263 16.97 -31.06 -3.15
N GLU A 264 17.93 -30.97 -4.08
CA GLU A 264 18.54 -32.14 -4.74
C GLU A 264 19.29 -33.03 -3.74
N ASN A 265 20.04 -32.46 -2.80
CA ASN A 265 20.69 -33.20 -1.72
C ASN A 265 19.69 -33.94 -0.83
N MET A 266 18.48 -33.36 -0.63
CA MET A 266 17.37 -33.98 0.08
C MET A 266 16.61 -35.03 -0.75
N GLY A 267 16.97 -35.22 -2.03
CA GLY A 267 16.34 -36.17 -2.96
C GLY A 267 15.20 -35.58 -3.80
N TYR A 268 15.01 -34.26 -3.81
CA TYR A 268 13.98 -33.57 -4.59
C TYR A 268 14.61 -32.78 -5.73
N SER A 269 14.27 -33.11 -6.98
CA SER A 269 14.80 -32.39 -8.14
C SER A 269 13.70 -32.05 -9.14
N GLN A 270 14.00 -31.11 -10.03
CA GLN A 270 13.14 -30.83 -11.18
C GLN A 270 13.08 -32.02 -12.12
N ASN A 271 14.19 -32.72 -12.32
CA ASN A 271 14.27 -33.91 -13.19
C ASN A 271 13.43 -35.08 -12.66
N SER A 272 13.28 -35.21 -11.34
CA SER A 272 12.39 -36.22 -10.75
C SER A 272 10.90 -35.83 -10.79
N GLY A 273 10.57 -34.60 -11.23
CA GLY A 273 9.21 -34.07 -11.25
C GLY A 273 8.66 -33.74 -9.86
N LEU A 274 9.52 -33.66 -8.81
CA LEU A 274 9.12 -33.36 -7.43
C LEU A 274 9.24 -31.89 -7.09
N VAL A 275 10.02 -31.12 -7.86
CA VAL A 275 10.22 -29.68 -7.69
C VAL A 275 9.75 -28.96 -8.94
N SER A 276 9.00 -27.89 -8.77
CA SER A 276 8.62 -26.98 -9.86
C SER A 276 9.01 -25.53 -9.50
N SER A 277 9.11 -24.69 -10.53
CA SER A 277 9.45 -23.26 -10.37
C SER A 277 8.47 -22.39 -11.13
N TRP A 278 8.09 -21.25 -10.54
CA TRP A 278 7.21 -20.26 -11.15
C TRP A 278 7.78 -18.86 -10.99
N PHE A 279 8.56 -18.43 -11.96
CA PHE A 279 9.20 -17.12 -11.98
C PHE A 279 8.77 -16.32 -13.22
N SER A 280 9.05 -15.02 -13.25
CA SER A 280 8.83 -14.18 -14.43
C SER A 280 9.67 -14.71 -15.60
N GLY A 281 8.99 -15.09 -16.69
CA GLY A 281 9.64 -15.68 -17.88
C GLY A 281 9.95 -17.19 -17.78
N ASN A 282 9.69 -17.83 -16.64
CA ASN A 282 9.85 -19.28 -16.46
C ASN A 282 8.62 -19.83 -15.73
N HIS A 283 7.63 -20.27 -16.48
CA HIS A 283 6.41 -20.85 -15.94
C HIS A 283 6.45 -22.37 -15.99
N PRO A 284 5.76 -23.07 -15.07
CA PRO A 284 5.60 -24.51 -15.16
C PRO A 284 4.98 -24.93 -16.50
N GLU A 285 5.48 -26.00 -17.09
CA GLU A 285 4.92 -26.54 -18.35
C GLU A 285 3.45 -26.95 -18.18
N ASN A 286 3.09 -27.44 -17.00
CA ASN A 286 1.72 -27.86 -16.68
C ASN A 286 1.27 -27.30 -15.30
N PRO A 287 0.78 -26.04 -15.23
CA PRO A 287 0.29 -25.44 -13.98
C PRO A 287 -0.88 -26.21 -13.37
N GLU A 288 -1.72 -26.86 -14.16
CA GLU A 288 -2.87 -27.61 -13.67
C GLU A 288 -2.45 -28.87 -12.89
N GLU A 289 -1.34 -29.51 -13.28
CA GLU A 289 -0.82 -30.64 -12.52
C GLU A 289 -0.38 -30.29 -11.11
N ILE A 290 0.12 -29.05 -10.91
CA ILE A 290 0.48 -28.54 -9.59
C ILE A 290 -0.76 -28.41 -8.69
N ARG A 291 -1.91 -28.04 -9.26
CA ARG A 291 -3.16 -27.80 -8.53
C ARG A 291 -3.91 -29.07 -8.13
N LYS A 292 -3.71 -30.18 -8.85
CA LYS A 292 -4.38 -31.45 -8.54
C LYS A 292 -4.05 -31.91 -7.12
N LEU A 293 -5.05 -32.36 -6.38
CA LEU A 293 -4.87 -32.82 -5.00
C LEU A 293 -3.81 -33.93 -4.88
N ASN A 294 -3.76 -34.84 -5.85
CA ASN A 294 -2.79 -35.92 -5.93
C ASN A 294 -1.55 -35.61 -6.79
N GLY A 295 -1.34 -34.33 -7.15
CA GLY A 295 -0.21 -33.89 -7.96
C GLY A 295 1.13 -34.28 -7.34
N GLN A 296 2.10 -34.69 -8.18
CA GLN A 296 3.36 -35.29 -7.71
C GLN A 296 4.33 -34.28 -7.08
N TYR A 297 4.24 -33.00 -7.41
CA TYR A 297 5.18 -32.00 -6.91
C TYR A 297 5.10 -31.87 -5.40
N ALA A 298 6.26 -31.93 -4.73
CA ALA A 298 6.44 -31.71 -3.30
C ALA A 298 6.79 -30.25 -2.98
N PHE A 299 7.50 -29.57 -3.88
CA PHE A 299 7.92 -28.18 -3.73
C PHE A 299 7.59 -27.33 -4.95
N LEU A 300 7.17 -26.08 -4.70
CA LEU A 300 7.03 -25.03 -5.70
C LEU A 300 7.81 -23.79 -5.30
N LEU A 301 8.82 -23.43 -6.09
CA LEU A 301 9.66 -22.25 -5.91
C LEU A 301 9.05 -21.08 -6.68
N PHE A 302 8.86 -19.91 -6.01
CA PHE A 302 8.25 -18.75 -6.65
C PHE A 302 8.75 -17.42 -6.07
N LYS A 303 8.53 -16.33 -6.80
CA LYS A 303 8.71 -14.95 -6.32
C LYS A 303 7.35 -14.30 -6.10
N GLN A 304 6.82 -13.59 -7.07
CA GLN A 304 5.54 -12.90 -7.02
C GLN A 304 4.43 -13.57 -7.85
N ALA A 305 4.80 -14.46 -8.77
CA ALA A 305 3.93 -14.96 -9.83
C ALA A 305 2.63 -15.62 -9.34
N ILE A 306 2.67 -16.29 -8.19
CA ILE A 306 1.49 -16.98 -7.62
C ILE A 306 0.69 -16.12 -6.63
N ALA A 307 1.07 -14.85 -6.46
CA ALA A 307 0.44 -13.95 -5.48
C ALA A 307 -0.99 -13.56 -5.81
N THR A 308 -1.38 -13.61 -7.08
CA THR A 308 -2.71 -13.21 -7.52
C THR A 308 -3.36 -14.29 -8.37
N GLY A 309 -4.58 -14.71 -8.00
CA GLY A 309 -5.39 -15.60 -8.80
C GLY A 309 -5.07 -17.10 -8.73
N TRP A 310 -3.94 -17.53 -8.16
CA TRP A 310 -3.60 -18.94 -8.09
C TRP A 310 -4.29 -19.66 -6.93
N ASP A 311 -4.94 -20.77 -7.21
CA ASP A 311 -5.65 -21.63 -6.25
C ASP A 311 -5.04 -23.03 -6.23
N CYS A 312 -4.56 -23.46 -5.04
CA CYS A 312 -4.00 -24.79 -4.84
C CYS A 312 -4.23 -25.25 -3.38
N PRO A 313 -5.40 -25.85 -3.08
CA PRO A 313 -5.77 -26.19 -1.70
C PRO A 313 -4.86 -27.22 -1.01
N ARG A 314 -4.09 -28.02 -1.77
CA ARG A 314 -3.08 -28.94 -1.21
C ARG A 314 -1.79 -28.23 -0.76
N ALA A 315 -1.61 -26.95 -1.09
CA ALA A 315 -0.49 -26.14 -0.60
C ALA A 315 -0.74 -25.72 0.85
N LYS A 316 -0.29 -26.55 1.78
CA LYS A 316 -0.52 -26.39 3.23
C LYS A 316 0.65 -25.73 3.96
N ILE A 317 1.81 -25.62 3.32
CA ILE A 317 3.05 -25.17 3.94
C ILE A 317 3.67 -24.05 3.08
N LEU A 318 4.04 -22.94 3.73
CA LEU A 318 4.77 -21.83 3.11
C LEU A 318 6.09 -21.63 3.85
N VAL A 319 7.20 -21.69 3.12
CA VAL A 319 8.51 -21.19 3.55
C VAL A 319 8.72 -19.84 2.90
N LYS A 320 8.78 -18.79 3.70
CA LYS A 320 9.08 -17.43 3.24
C LYS A 320 10.54 -17.11 3.58
N LEU A 321 11.38 -17.19 2.58
CA LEU A 321 12.81 -16.88 2.70
C LEU A 321 12.98 -15.37 2.61
N ARG A 322 13.33 -14.77 3.74
CA ARG A 322 13.69 -13.35 3.96
C ARG A 322 13.01 -12.25 3.15
N GLU A 323 13.18 -11.06 3.66
CA GLU A 323 12.55 -9.77 3.45
C GLU A 323 12.25 -9.37 2.00
N GLY A 324 11.12 -8.71 1.81
CA GLY A 324 10.78 -7.95 0.61
C GLY A 324 9.44 -8.32 0.00
N GLY A 325 8.39 -8.01 0.67
CA GLY A 325 7.04 -8.02 0.10
C GLY A 325 6.23 -6.85 0.66
N ASN A 326 5.36 -6.27 -0.16
CA ASN A 326 4.32 -5.38 0.33
C ASN A 326 3.48 -6.16 1.37
N GLU A 327 3.17 -5.57 2.51
CA GLU A 327 2.44 -6.11 3.66
C GLU A 327 1.15 -6.85 3.28
N ARG A 328 0.37 -6.26 2.37
CA ARG A 328 -0.86 -6.84 1.83
C ARG A 328 -0.61 -8.12 1.05
N PHE A 329 0.57 -8.23 0.42
CA PHE A 329 1.02 -9.43 -0.27
C PHE A 329 1.25 -10.59 0.71
N ASN A 330 1.77 -10.32 1.89
CA ASN A 330 2.00 -11.33 2.92
C ASN A 330 0.69 -11.98 3.38
N ILE A 331 -0.36 -11.20 3.65
CA ILE A 331 -1.68 -11.71 4.03
C ILE A 331 -2.30 -12.55 2.92
N GLN A 332 -2.24 -12.07 1.68
CA GLN A 332 -2.78 -12.81 0.54
C GLN A 332 -2.06 -14.15 0.31
N THR A 333 -0.74 -14.18 0.49
CA THR A 333 0.05 -15.40 0.32
C THR A 333 -0.24 -16.41 1.44
N VAL A 334 -0.32 -15.96 2.69
CA VAL A 334 -0.76 -16.79 3.83
C VAL A 334 -2.19 -17.30 3.61
N GLY A 335 -3.10 -16.44 3.16
CA GLY A 335 -4.48 -16.83 2.86
C GLY A 335 -4.61 -17.96 1.82
N ARG A 336 -3.58 -18.21 1.01
CA ARG A 336 -3.58 -19.31 0.02
C ARG A 336 -3.32 -20.68 0.64
N ILE A 337 -2.38 -20.74 1.59
CA ILE A 337 -2.10 -22.00 2.29
C ILE A 337 -3.18 -22.36 3.30
N ARG A 338 -4.07 -21.43 3.62
CA ARG A 338 -5.22 -21.70 4.51
C ARG A 338 -6.36 -22.47 3.84
N ARG A 339 -6.42 -22.56 2.53
CA ARG A 339 -7.52 -23.29 1.85
C ARG A 339 -7.50 -24.76 2.19
N MET A 340 -8.67 -25.30 2.50
CA MET A 340 -8.81 -26.72 2.79
C MET A 340 -8.98 -27.55 1.51
N PRO A 341 -8.25 -28.68 1.35
CA PRO A 341 -8.23 -29.46 0.12
C PRO A 341 -9.61 -29.92 -0.37
N GLU A 342 -10.45 -30.40 0.54
CA GLU A 342 -11.80 -30.88 0.23
C GLU A 342 -12.89 -29.92 0.75
N ARG A 343 -12.52 -28.68 1.09
CA ARG A 343 -13.42 -27.66 1.65
C ARG A 343 -14.13 -28.14 2.92
N LYS A 344 -13.42 -28.90 3.75
CA LYS A 344 -13.89 -29.41 5.05
C LYS A 344 -12.72 -29.58 6.02
N HIS A 345 -13.01 -29.62 7.32
CA HIS A 345 -12.07 -30.03 8.34
C HIS A 345 -12.09 -31.56 8.50
N TYR A 346 -10.99 -32.11 8.97
CA TYR A 346 -10.79 -33.56 9.15
C TYR A 346 -10.88 -33.97 10.62
N ASP A 347 -11.20 -33.04 11.54
CA ASP A 347 -11.13 -33.22 12.99
C ASP A 347 -9.73 -33.69 13.45
N ASN A 348 -8.71 -33.15 12.80
CA ASN A 348 -7.33 -33.50 13.02
C ASN A 348 -6.47 -32.22 12.95
N GLU A 349 -5.88 -31.83 14.06
CA GLU A 349 -5.12 -30.56 14.17
C GLU A 349 -3.99 -30.47 13.14
N LEU A 350 -3.29 -31.58 12.86
CA LEU A 350 -2.21 -31.61 11.85
C LEU A 350 -2.75 -31.32 10.43
N LEU A 351 -3.93 -31.82 10.10
CA LEU A 351 -4.53 -31.64 8.77
C LEU A 351 -5.34 -30.35 8.68
N ASP A 352 -5.93 -29.90 9.77
CA ASP A 352 -6.81 -28.73 9.79
C ASP A 352 -6.05 -27.40 9.93
N ASN A 353 -4.78 -27.45 10.33
CA ASN A 353 -3.88 -26.29 10.31
C ASN A 353 -3.14 -26.15 8.99
N CYS A 354 -2.65 -24.93 8.72
CA CYS A 354 -1.61 -24.65 7.73
C CYS A 354 -0.34 -24.15 8.44
N TYR A 355 0.80 -24.19 7.75
CA TYR A 355 2.11 -24.02 8.35
C TYR A 355 2.90 -22.92 7.62
N LEU A 356 3.46 -21.99 8.38
CA LEU A 356 4.30 -20.92 7.90
C LEU A 356 5.66 -20.95 8.58
N TYR A 357 6.73 -21.03 7.79
CA TYR A 357 8.11 -20.95 8.26
C TYR A 357 8.76 -19.68 7.70
N THR A 358 9.18 -18.77 8.59
CA THR A 358 9.84 -17.52 8.21
C THR A 358 10.60 -16.91 9.37
N LEU A 359 11.81 -16.43 9.11
CA LEU A 359 12.60 -15.60 10.02
C LEU A 359 12.62 -14.12 9.58
N ASP A 360 11.66 -13.73 8.75
CA ASP A 360 11.50 -12.34 8.29
C ASP A 360 10.98 -11.46 9.44
N SER A 361 11.84 -10.57 9.93
CA SER A 361 11.51 -9.64 11.03
C SER A 361 10.42 -8.64 10.64
N GLU A 362 10.36 -8.23 9.37
CA GLU A 362 9.35 -7.30 8.86
C GLU A 362 7.98 -7.97 8.65
N PHE A 363 7.92 -9.30 8.63
CA PHE A 363 6.66 -10.02 8.49
C PHE A 363 5.65 -9.69 9.60
N LYS A 364 6.11 -9.57 10.85
CA LYS A 364 5.25 -9.18 11.97
C LYS A 364 4.82 -7.72 11.88
N GLU A 365 5.73 -6.82 11.51
CA GLU A 365 5.43 -5.39 11.33
C GLU A 365 4.42 -5.20 10.20
N GLY A 366 4.60 -5.88 9.07
CA GLY A 366 3.66 -5.89 7.96
C GLY A 366 2.28 -6.42 8.34
N LEU A 367 2.19 -7.44 9.20
CA LEU A 367 0.92 -7.90 9.76
C LEU A 367 0.30 -6.83 10.68
N ILE A 368 1.10 -6.15 11.50
CA ILE A 368 0.62 -5.08 12.40
C ILE A 368 -0.01 -3.96 11.57
N GLU A 369 0.65 -3.48 10.53
CA GLU A 369 0.15 -2.40 9.70
C GLU A 369 -1.13 -2.79 8.96
N SER A 370 -1.21 -4.00 8.41
CA SER A 370 -2.38 -4.47 7.69
C SER A 370 -3.59 -4.76 8.58
N VAL A 371 -3.37 -5.20 9.83
CA VAL A 371 -4.44 -5.45 10.82
C VAL A 371 -4.75 -4.21 11.64
N SER A 372 -3.77 -3.32 11.83
CA SER A 372 -3.90 -2.09 12.62
C SER A 372 -4.34 -0.88 11.80
N ASP A 373 -4.77 -1.02 10.56
CA ASP A 373 -5.37 0.09 9.84
C ASP A 373 -6.56 0.61 10.66
N SER A 374 -6.26 1.64 11.48
CA SER A 374 -7.20 2.19 12.47
C SER A 374 -8.24 3.08 11.81
N PHE A 375 -8.14 3.24 10.50
CA PHE A 375 -8.97 4.14 9.72
C PHE A 375 -9.68 3.38 8.61
N TYR A 376 -10.95 3.74 8.43
CA TYR A 376 -11.70 3.42 7.23
C TYR A 376 -11.78 4.64 6.33
N THR A 377 -11.91 4.43 5.04
CA THR A 377 -12.20 5.50 4.08
C THR A 377 -13.68 5.47 3.75
N TYR A 378 -14.39 6.53 4.09
CA TYR A 378 -15.81 6.70 3.80
C TYR A 378 -16.01 7.55 2.56
N GLN A 379 -16.96 7.14 1.71
CA GLN A 379 -17.45 7.95 0.59
C GLN A 379 -18.48 8.94 1.09
N TYR A 380 -18.33 10.18 0.66
CA TYR A 380 -19.29 11.26 0.90
C TYR A 380 -19.81 11.78 -0.44
N LYS A 381 -21.11 11.94 -0.55
CA LYS A 381 -21.79 12.43 -1.73
C LYS A 381 -22.04 13.93 -1.60
N ARG A 382 -21.76 14.68 -2.67
CA ARG A 382 -22.06 16.11 -2.71
C ARG A 382 -23.57 16.33 -2.67
N LYS A 383 -24.02 17.26 -1.82
CA LYS A 383 -25.43 17.67 -1.71
C LYS A 383 -25.96 18.15 -3.06
N GLN A 384 -27.25 17.95 -3.34
CA GLN A 384 -27.86 18.35 -4.60
C GLN A 384 -27.91 19.88 -4.76
N ASP A 385 -28.04 20.61 -3.65
CA ASP A 385 -28.05 22.07 -3.58
C ASP A 385 -26.67 22.69 -3.40
N ALA A 386 -25.61 21.86 -3.41
CA ALA A 386 -24.23 22.34 -3.33
C ALA A 386 -23.92 23.28 -4.51
N PRO A 387 -23.22 24.39 -4.26
CA PRO A 387 -22.96 25.40 -5.28
C PRO A 387 -22.09 24.88 -6.42
N TYR A 388 -22.32 25.41 -7.60
CA TYR A 388 -21.38 25.23 -8.72
C TYR A 388 -20.21 26.18 -8.54
N ILE A 389 -19.00 25.62 -8.47
CA ILE A 389 -17.75 26.37 -8.45
C ILE A 389 -16.93 25.98 -9.67
N ASN A 390 -16.25 26.96 -10.24
CA ASN A 390 -15.20 26.75 -11.23
C ASN A 390 -13.98 27.58 -10.82
N LEU A 391 -12.90 26.88 -10.40
CA LEU A 391 -11.61 27.47 -10.05
C LEU A 391 -10.55 26.97 -11.01
N GLU A 392 -9.56 27.79 -11.32
CA GLU A 392 -8.41 27.38 -12.09
C GLU A 392 -7.41 26.66 -11.18
N LYS A 393 -7.22 25.36 -11.39
CA LYS A 393 -6.30 24.52 -10.62
C LYS A 393 -4.95 24.43 -11.29
N GLU A 394 -3.88 24.61 -10.52
CA GLU A 394 -2.50 24.36 -10.96
C GLU A 394 -2.06 22.94 -10.61
N TYR A 395 -1.32 22.30 -11.50
CA TYR A 395 -0.72 21.00 -11.26
C TYR A 395 0.53 20.77 -12.09
N LEU A 396 1.34 19.77 -11.66
CA LEU A 396 2.50 19.29 -12.41
C LEU A 396 2.15 17.93 -13.03
N ASP A 397 2.39 17.80 -14.33
CA ASP A 397 2.33 16.52 -15.03
C ASP A 397 3.72 15.87 -14.95
N GLY A 398 3.91 15.11 -13.88
CA GLY A 398 5.19 14.50 -13.53
C GLY A 398 6.06 15.33 -12.59
N SER A 399 7.13 14.74 -12.11
CA SER A 399 8.08 15.41 -11.21
C SER A 399 9.13 16.19 -12.00
N ASP A 400 9.58 17.33 -11.45
CA ASP A 400 10.76 18.05 -11.94
C ASP A 400 11.97 17.10 -12.02
N ARG A 401 12.75 17.17 -13.08
CA ARG A 401 13.97 16.39 -13.23
C ARG A 401 15.08 17.02 -12.40
N PHE A 402 15.78 16.21 -11.65
CA PHE A 402 16.86 16.64 -10.77
C PHE A 402 18.19 16.07 -11.24
N ALA A 403 19.09 16.96 -11.70
CA ALA A 403 20.44 16.60 -12.08
C ALA A 403 21.34 16.61 -10.84
N VAL A 404 21.65 15.44 -10.30
CA VAL A 404 22.48 15.27 -9.10
C VAL A 404 23.96 15.41 -9.46
N ASN A 405 24.70 16.17 -8.66
CA ASN A 405 26.16 16.17 -8.69
C ASN A 405 26.70 15.08 -7.73
N PRO A 406 27.26 13.97 -8.23
CA PRO A 406 27.72 12.87 -7.37
C PRO A 406 28.80 13.27 -6.34
N ARG A 407 29.70 14.20 -6.68
CA ARG A 407 30.72 14.70 -5.73
C ARG A 407 30.08 15.53 -4.61
N ALA A 408 29.12 16.41 -4.94
CA ALA A 408 28.40 17.19 -3.94
C ALA A 408 27.60 16.29 -2.98
N VAL A 409 27.07 15.16 -3.44
CA VAL A 409 26.42 14.18 -2.57
C VAL A 409 27.40 13.66 -1.52
N VAL A 410 28.61 13.26 -1.93
CA VAL A 410 29.64 12.77 -0.99
C VAL A 410 29.94 13.82 0.08
N ASP A 411 30.17 15.07 -0.35
CA ASP A 411 30.52 16.16 0.57
C ASP A 411 29.39 16.48 1.57
N VAL A 412 28.15 16.47 1.11
CA VAL A 412 26.99 16.79 1.95
C VAL A 412 26.67 15.64 2.92
N VAL A 413 26.69 14.39 2.46
CA VAL A 413 26.49 13.21 3.31
C VAL A 413 27.58 13.11 4.37
N ARG A 414 28.85 13.37 3.96
CA ARG A 414 29.99 13.44 4.86
C ARG A 414 29.82 14.51 5.94
N SER A 415 29.47 15.73 5.53
CA SER A 415 29.27 16.87 6.44
C SER A 415 28.13 16.60 7.42
N GLN A 416 27.03 16.00 6.99
CA GLN A 416 25.90 15.65 7.85
C GLN A 416 26.28 14.59 8.87
N MET A 417 27.00 13.55 8.46
CA MET A 417 27.46 12.50 9.36
C MET A 417 28.41 13.05 10.44
N LEU A 418 29.37 13.90 10.07
CA LEU A 418 30.28 14.55 11.01
C LEU A 418 29.55 15.48 12.00
N LYS A 419 28.53 16.20 11.54
CA LYS A 419 27.71 17.06 12.37
C LYS A 419 26.90 16.28 13.42
N GLU A 420 26.27 15.17 13.03
CA GLU A 420 25.44 14.39 13.94
C GLU A 420 26.23 13.51 14.91
N CYS A 421 27.42 13.07 14.51
CA CYS A 421 28.26 12.20 15.34
C CYS A 421 29.15 12.99 16.33
N ASP A 422 29.22 14.32 16.23
CA ASP A 422 29.98 15.23 17.11
C ASP A 422 31.44 14.78 17.40
N VAL A 423 32.04 14.01 16.46
CA VAL A 423 33.38 13.47 16.60
C VAL A 423 34.31 14.31 15.74
N ASN A 424 35.16 15.06 16.40
CA ASN A 424 36.05 15.96 15.71
C ASN A 424 37.52 15.75 16.10
N LYS A 425 38.35 15.47 15.10
CA LYS A 425 39.64 16.17 14.99
C LYS A 425 40.32 15.98 13.63
N ASN A 426 40.04 14.86 12.88
CA ASN A 426 40.75 14.60 11.62
C ASN A 426 39.79 14.24 10.46
N GLY A 427 38.47 14.43 10.60
CA GLY A 427 37.47 14.10 9.57
C GLY A 427 37.29 12.60 9.31
N ILE A 428 37.83 11.74 10.19
CA ILE A 428 37.69 10.29 10.19
C ILE A 428 36.98 9.90 11.49
N LEU A 429 36.00 9.01 11.40
CA LEU A 429 35.22 8.52 12.54
C LEU A 429 35.88 7.25 13.09
N ASP A 430 36.10 7.22 14.40
CA ASP A 430 36.60 6.04 15.08
C ASP A 430 35.48 5.02 15.36
N LYS A 431 35.73 3.74 15.05
CA LYS A 431 34.71 2.67 15.21
C LYS A 431 34.30 2.47 16.66
N GLU A 432 35.24 2.49 17.59
CA GLU A 432 34.95 2.27 19.01
C GLU A 432 34.19 3.44 19.62
N GLU A 433 34.52 4.68 19.22
CA GLU A 433 33.79 5.85 19.64
C GLU A 433 32.35 5.86 19.11
N LEU A 434 32.16 5.53 17.81
CA LEU A 434 30.83 5.40 17.23
C LEU A 434 30.00 4.32 17.91
N GLN A 435 30.59 3.18 18.24
CA GLN A 435 29.91 2.09 18.94
C GLN A 435 29.53 2.49 20.37
N LYS A 436 30.45 3.06 21.14
CA LYS A 436 30.22 3.40 22.55
C LYS A 436 29.33 4.63 22.75
N ALA A 437 29.57 5.70 21.99
CA ALA A 437 28.89 6.99 22.19
C ALA A 437 27.61 7.14 21.38
N GLN A 438 27.52 6.48 20.23
CA GLN A 438 26.46 6.66 19.25
C GLN A 438 25.64 5.40 18.98
N GLY A 439 26.00 4.25 19.55
CA GLY A 439 25.27 2.99 19.42
C GLY A 439 25.31 2.37 18.02
N PHE A 440 26.33 2.70 17.19
CA PHE A 440 26.52 2.03 15.91
C PHE A 440 26.99 0.60 16.11
N VAL A 441 26.50 -0.31 15.28
CA VAL A 441 26.85 -1.73 15.29
C VAL A 441 27.86 -2.02 14.21
N PHE A 442 28.98 -2.64 14.60
CA PHE A 442 30.05 -3.10 13.71
C PHE A 442 30.21 -4.61 13.81
N GLY A 443 30.74 -5.23 12.77
CA GLY A 443 30.94 -6.66 12.65
C GLY A 443 30.29 -7.19 11.37
N THR A 444 30.23 -8.51 11.27
CA THR A 444 29.75 -9.22 10.07
C THR A 444 28.43 -9.95 10.31
N LYS A 445 27.91 -9.92 11.54
CA LYS A 445 26.69 -10.64 11.93
C LYS A 445 25.44 -9.78 11.82
N LEU A 446 24.35 -10.37 11.34
CA LEU A 446 23.00 -9.83 11.36
C LEU A 446 22.17 -10.52 12.44
N LYS A 447 21.28 -9.78 13.10
CA LYS A 447 20.31 -10.34 14.05
C LYS A 447 18.94 -10.47 13.38
N THR A 448 18.29 -11.62 13.58
CA THR A 448 16.94 -11.88 13.10
C THR A 448 15.97 -12.05 14.27
N GLU A 449 14.81 -11.43 14.21
CA GLU A 449 13.68 -11.64 15.12
C GLU A 449 12.54 -12.31 14.36
N ALA A 450 11.87 -13.28 14.98
CA ALA A 450 10.72 -13.96 14.42
C ALA A 450 9.61 -14.14 15.46
N ILE A 451 8.50 -14.74 15.06
CA ILE A 451 7.39 -15.13 15.96
C ILE A 451 7.16 -16.62 15.87
N GLU A 452 6.74 -17.26 16.98
CA GLU A 452 6.42 -18.68 17.03
C GLU A 452 5.11 -18.92 17.76
N GLY A 453 4.30 -19.86 17.28
CA GLY A 453 3.08 -20.32 17.89
C GLY A 453 1.96 -20.60 16.89
N VAL A 454 0.78 -20.93 17.39
CA VAL A 454 -0.42 -21.19 16.59
C VAL A 454 -1.40 -20.05 16.73
N ALA A 455 -1.84 -19.47 15.61
CA ALA A 455 -2.86 -18.43 15.55
C ALA A 455 -4.11 -18.97 14.85
N ARG A 456 -5.29 -18.71 15.41
CA ARG A 456 -6.55 -19.09 14.79
C ARG A 456 -6.92 -18.16 13.64
N THR A 457 -6.78 -16.87 13.85
CA THR A 457 -7.05 -15.83 12.86
C THR A 457 -5.79 -15.06 12.51
N THR A 458 -5.80 -14.34 11.40
CA THR A 458 -4.71 -13.44 11.03
C THR A 458 -4.42 -12.40 12.12
N ARG A 459 -5.46 -11.94 12.84
CA ARG A 459 -5.30 -11.01 13.96
C ARG A 459 -4.56 -11.64 15.16
N ASP A 460 -4.75 -12.93 15.41
CA ASP A 460 -4.11 -13.60 16.54
C ASP A 460 -2.61 -13.79 16.34
N MET A 461 -2.10 -13.76 15.10
CA MET A 461 -0.65 -13.77 14.83
C MET A 461 0.09 -12.66 15.57
N LEU A 462 -0.56 -11.51 15.79
CA LEU A 462 0.05 -10.38 16.50
C LEU A 462 0.28 -10.65 17.99
N LYS A 463 -0.38 -11.65 18.55
CA LYS A 463 -0.28 -12.04 19.96
C LYS A 463 0.80 -13.09 20.20
N LEU A 464 1.40 -13.64 19.15
CA LEU A 464 2.41 -14.69 19.26
C LEU A 464 3.71 -14.19 19.89
N ASN A 465 4.43 -15.09 20.54
CA ASN A 465 5.69 -14.81 21.20
C ASN A 465 6.79 -14.45 20.18
N ARG A 466 7.66 -13.53 20.56
CA ARG A 466 8.88 -13.27 19.79
C ARG A 466 9.93 -14.31 20.11
N ILE A 467 10.60 -14.81 19.09
CA ILE A 467 11.77 -15.63 19.19
C ILE A 467 12.94 -14.91 18.50
N PHE A 468 14.15 -15.16 18.97
CA PHE A 468 15.35 -14.71 18.27
C PHE A 468 15.79 -15.81 17.31
N GLY A 469 15.85 -15.51 16.04
CA GLY A 469 16.28 -16.40 14.97
C GLY A 469 17.79 -16.61 14.92
N GLY A 470 18.51 -16.13 15.94
CA GLY A 470 19.96 -16.23 16.01
C GLY A 470 20.71 -15.07 15.35
N GLU A 471 22.03 -15.13 15.42
CA GLU A 471 22.95 -14.26 14.67
C GLU A 471 23.56 -15.09 13.54
N HIS A 472 23.42 -14.65 12.29
CA HIS A 472 24.10 -15.29 11.17
C HIS A 472 25.16 -14.36 10.57
N GLU A 473 26.21 -14.98 10.02
CA GLU A 473 27.24 -14.26 9.27
C GLU A 473 26.65 -13.73 7.95
N LEU A 474 26.77 -12.43 7.71
CA LEU A 474 26.31 -11.83 6.46
C LEU A 474 27.04 -12.48 5.27
N ASN A 475 26.29 -12.98 4.32
CA ASN A 475 26.78 -13.43 3.02
C ASN A 475 26.40 -12.43 1.94
N ASN A 476 27.36 -11.82 1.27
CA ASN A 476 27.13 -10.78 0.27
C ASN A 476 26.25 -11.24 -0.92
N HIS A 477 26.20 -12.52 -1.22
CA HIS A 477 25.35 -13.09 -2.27
C HIS A 477 23.95 -13.40 -1.75
N ASP A 478 23.85 -14.12 -0.65
CA ASP A 478 22.58 -14.61 -0.11
C ASP A 478 21.76 -13.47 0.53
N ASP A 479 22.43 -12.54 1.21
CA ASP A 479 21.82 -11.35 1.82
C ASP A 479 21.76 -10.12 0.87
N GLY A 480 21.97 -10.33 -0.42
CA GLY A 480 22.01 -9.26 -1.43
C GLY A 480 20.73 -8.41 -1.51
N PHE A 481 19.59 -8.97 -1.12
CA PHE A 481 18.33 -8.24 -1.05
C PHE A 481 18.31 -7.28 0.16
N ILE A 482 18.63 -7.74 1.36
CA ILE A 482 18.67 -6.94 2.60
C ILE A 482 19.65 -5.77 2.42
N ILE A 483 20.82 -6.04 1.82
CA ILE A 483 21.82 -5.03 1.51
C ILE A 483 21.23 -3.96 0.56
N ARG A 484 20.52 -4.37 -0.49
CA ARG A 484 19.88 -3.44 -1.44
C ARG A 484 18.74 -2.66 -0.80
N ASP A 485 17.92 -3.30 0.03
CA ASP A 485 16.85 -2.61 0.74
C ASP A 485 17.39 -1.53 1.68
N ALA A 486 18.43 -1.84 2.46
CA ALA A 486 19.12 -0.86 3.30
C ALA A 486 19.65 0.32 2.48
N LYS A 487 20.33 0.05 1.36
CA LYS A 487 20.84 1.09 0.45
C LYS A 487 19.73 1.95 -0.14
N ARG A 488 18.61 1.33 -0.55
CA ARG A 488 17.44 2.03 -1.10
C ARG A 488 16.77 2.92 -0.06
N LYS A 489 16.58 2.46 1.17
CA LYS A 489 16.02 3.26 2.27
C LYS A 489 16.91 4.46 2.61
N ILE A 490 18.21 4.24 2.65
CA ILE A 490 19.21 5.32 2.84
C ILE A 490 19.18 6.32 1.67
N ALA A 491 19.13 5.84 0.43
CA ALA A 491 19.02 6.69 -0.77
C ALA A 491 17.76 7.54 -0.75
N SER A 492 16.63 6.95 -0.35
CA SER A 492 15.36 7.65 -0.20
C SER A 492 15.43 8.75 0.86
N ALA A 493 16.13 8.52 1.99
CA ALA A 493 16.34 9.52 3.02
C ALA A 493 17.18 10.70 2.55
N ILE A 494 18.19 10.45 1.71
CA ILE A 494 18.99 11.51 1.04
C ILE A 494 18.17 12.19 -0.07
N GLY A 495 17.17 11.49 -0.65
CA GLY A 495 16.33 11.99 -1.74
C GLY A 495 16.95 11.87 -3.14
N ILE A 496 17.80 10.87 -3.38
CA ILE A 496 18.52 10.63 -4.63
C ILE A 496 18.36 9.19 -5.12
N ASP A 497 18.83 8.94 -6.34
CA ASP A 497 18.87 7.59 -6.92
C ASP A 497 19.77 6.61 -6.13
N GLU A 498 19.39 5.32 -6.12
CA GLU A 498 20.09 4.28 -5.37
C GLU A 498 21.56 4.11 -5.82
N ASN A 499 21.85 4.22 -7.13
CA ASN A 499 23.21 4.03 -7.64
C ASN A 499 24.14 5.17 -7.19
N ILE A 500 23.64 6.41 -7.23
CA ILE A 500 24.41 7.58 -6.78
C ILE A 500 24.63 7.50 -5.27
N SER A 501 23.60 7.12 -4.50
CA SER A 501 23.72 6.91 -3.06
C SER A 501 24.71 5.79 -2.73
N SER A 502 24.59 4.65 -3.40
CA SER A 502 25.49 3.50 -3.18
C SER A 502 26.95 3.84 -3.45
N ASN A 503 27.21 4.64 -4.49
CA ASN A 503 28.56 5.12 -4.77
C ASN A 503 29.08 6.08 -3.67
N ALA A 504 28.26 7.02 -3.22
CA ALA A 504 28.64 7.93 -2.13
C ALA A 504 28.89 7.17 -0.82
N LEU A 505 28.03 6.20 -0.45
CA LEU A 505 28.21 5.37 0.74
C LEU A 505 29.47 4.50 0.63
N ARG A 506 29.78 3.98 -0.57
CA ARG A 506 31.03 3.24 -0.83
C ARG A 506 32.27 4.11 -0.63
N ILE A 507 32.25 5.31 -1.14
CA ILE A 507 33.35 6.28 -0.95
C ILE A 507 33.56 6.57 0.54
N LEU A 508 32.49 6.80 1.28
CA LEU A 508 32.54 7.21 2.69
C LEU A 508 32.88 6.06 3.64
N PHE A 509 32.32 4.87 3.41
CA PHE A 509 32.36 3.73 4.36
C PHE A 509 32.89 2.43 3.76
N GLY A 510 32.95 2.28 2.44
CA GLY A 510 33.32 1.03 1.76
C GLY A 510 34.79 0.65 1.92
N PRO A 511 35.18 -0.58 1.50
CA PRO A 511 36.56 -1.02 1.53
C PRO A 511 37.49 -0.17 0.64
N GLU A 512 38.76 -0.08 1.04
CA GLU A 512 39.75 0.76 0.34
C GLU A 512 40.23 0.15 -0.99
N ASP A 513 40.11 -1.17 -1.15
CA ASP A 513 40.69 -1.91 -2.30
C ASP A 513 39.68 -2.12 -3.46
N MET A 514 38.44 -1.62 -3.34
CA MET A 514 37.40 -1.89 -4.30
C MET A 514 37.56 -1.03 -5.57
N GLN A 515 37.89 -1.66 -6.70
CA GLN A 515 37.99 -1.04 -8.05
C GLN A 515 39.07 0.04 -8.24
N MET A 516 40.05 0.17 -7.36
CA MET A 516 41.12 1.19 -7.45
C MET A 516 41.93 1.13 -8.77
N SER A 517 41.96 -0.02 -9.47
CA SER A 517 42.70 -0.15 -10.72
C SER A 517 42.09 0.58 -11.92
N LEU A 518 40.81 0.90 -11.86
CA LEU A 518 40.07 1.55 -12.96
C LEU A 518 39.91 3.06 -12.77
N LEU A 519 40.27 3.60 -11.59
CA LEU A 519 40.11 5.01 -11.26
C LEU A 519 41.34 5.84 -11.68
N SER A 520 41.10 7.08 -12.10
CA SER A 520 42.14 8.09 -12.27
C SER A 520 42.79 8.48 -10.94
N GLN A 521 43.95 9.09 -10.96
CA GLN A 521 44.63 9.54 -9.73
C GLN A 521 43.76 10.55 -8.96
N GLU A 522 43.10 11.47 -9.65
CA GLU A 522 42.19 12.47 -9.05
C GLU A 522 41.03 11.81 -8.32
N GLU A 523 40.42 10.74 -8.88
CA GLU A 523 39.34 10.00 -8.25
C GLU A 523 39.82 9.22 -7.02
N LYS A 524 41.02 8.62 -7.08
CA LYS A 524 41.63 7.96 -5.93
C LYS A 524 41.89 8.93 -4.78
N ASP A 525 42.40 10.10 -5.09
CA ASP A 525 42.66 11.15 -4.09
C ASP A 525 41.35 11.68 -3.51
N PHE A 526 40.30 11.84 -4.34
CA PHE A 526 38.98 12.22 -3.87
C PHE A 526 38.38 11.16 -2.93
N GLU A 527 38.39 9.88 -3.27
CA GLU A 527 37.91 8.80 -2.42
C GLU A 527 38.68 8.71 -1.10
N HIS A 528 40.01 8.78 -1.15
CA HIS A 528 40.85 8.73 0.04
C HIS A 528 40.59 9.88 1.02
N ASN A 529 40.43 11.11 0.49
CA ASN A 529 40.21 12.31 1.30
C ASN A 529 38.81 12.40 1.91
N ASN A 530 37.81 11.72 1.31
CA ASN A 530 36.43 11.73 1.78
C ASN A 530 36.07 10.52 2.67
N LYS A 531 36.95 9.54 2.85
CA LYS A 531 36.70 8.39 3.69
C LYS A 531 36.36 8.81 5.14
N LEU A 532 35.23 8.33 5.65
CA LEU A 532 34.80 8.57 7.04
C LEU A 532 35.19 7.44 7.99
N ILE A 533 34.99 6.19 7.57
CA ILE A 533 35.36 5.00 8.35
C ILE A 533 36.36 4.19 7.52
N ARG A 534 37.50 3.81 8.13
CA ARG A 534 38.57 3.05 7.47
C ARG A 534 38.61 1.60 7.91
N GLY A 535 39.18 0.75 7.07
CA GLY A 535 39.50 -0.66 7.37
C GLY A 535 38.26 -1.52 7.55
N LEU A 536 37.17 -1.27 6.85
CA LEU A 536 36.05 -2.21 6.71
C LEU A 536 36.30 -3.11 5.49
N THR A 537 36.11 -4.39 5.68
CA THR A 537 35.96 -5.35 4.57
C THR A 537 34.63 -5.15 3.87
N LEU A 538 34.42 -5.72 2.67
CA LEU A 538 33.16 -5.65 1.96
C LEU A 538 31.98 -6.20 2.78
N ARG A 539 32.22 -7.29 3.51
CA ARG A 539 31.24 -7.92 4.39
C ARG A 539 30.89 -7.00 5.56
N GLU A 540 31.87 -6.45 6.26
CA GLU A 540 31.65 -5.50 7.35
C GLU A 540 30.95 -4.21 6.89
N TYR A 541 31.31 -3.70 5.71
CA TYR A 541 30.64 -2.54 5.13
C TYR A 541 29.15 -2.80 4.86
N ASN A 542 28.82 -3.94 4.25
CA ASN A 542 27.42 -4.28 3.98
C ASN A 542 26.65 -4.53 5.30
N ALA A 543 27.25 -5.24 6.26
CA ALA A 543 26.67 -5.43 7.59
C ALA A 543 26.49 -4.10 8.34
N PHE A 544 27.44 -3.17 8.23
CA PHE A 544 27.32 -1.82 8.79
C PHE A 544 26.10 -1.06 8.24
N LEU A 545 25.87 -1.11 6.93
CA LEU A 545 24.70 -0.45 6.32
C LEU A 545 23.39 -1.09 6.79
N VAL A 546 23.33 -2.42 6.88
CA VAL A 546 22.11 -3.14 7.29
C VAL A 546 21.82 -2.91 8.78
N ASN A 547 22.78 -3.17 9.65
CA ASN A 547 22.61 -3.06 11.09
C ASN A 547 22.35 -1.63 11.58
N ASN A 548 22.79 -0.62 10.82
CA ASN A 548 22.62 0.79 11.19
C ASN A 548 21.66 1.53 10.26
N ARG A 549 20.87 0.82 9.46
CA ARG A 549 19.96 1.38 8.43
C ARG A 549 19.11 2.52 8.99
N ASP A 550 18.39 2.27 10.06
CA ASP A 550 17.39 3.22 10.58
C ASP A 550 18.06 4.49 11.14
N ARG A 551 19.22 4.33 11.78
CA ARG A 551 20.00 5.46 12.27
C ARG A 551 20.61 6.29 11.12
N LEU A 552 21.12 5.64 10.07
CA LEU A 552 21.60 6.35 8.88
C LEU A 552 20.45 7.07 8.15
N VAL A 553 19.27 6.46 8.09
CA VAL A 553 18.05 7.10 7.56
C VAL A 553 17.69 8.35 8.39
N GLU A 554 17.70 8.26 9.72
CA GLU A 554 17.45 9.41 10.60
C GLU A 554 18.44 10.55 10.35
N ILE A 555 19.74 10.24 10.32
CA ILE A 555 20.80 11.23 10.08
C ILE A 555 20.66 11.90 8.71
N PHE A 556 20.44 11.10 7.66
CA PHE A 556 20.48 11.59 6.29
C PHE A 556 19.15 12.24 5.85
N SER A 557 18.04 11.95 6.52
CA SER A 557 16.77 12.68 6.28
C SER A 557 16.86 14.19 6.58
N LYS A 558 17.86 14.61 7.36
CA LYS A 558 18.13 16.01 7.71
C LYS A 558 18.97 16.74 6.64
N ILE A 559 19.37 16.07 5.56
CA ILE A 559 20.15 16.66 4.48
C ILE A 559 19.28 17.62 3.65
N SER A 560 19.80 18.83 3.42
CA SER A 560 19.18 19.79 2.51
C SER A 560 19.59 19.48 1.07
N GLN A 561 18.62 19.22 0.21
CA GLN A 561 18.85 18.70 -1.15
C GLN A 561 19.29 19.78 -2.15
N ASP A 562 19.07 21.07 -1.87
CA ASP A 562 19.56 22.20 -2.67
C ASP A 562 21.08 22.23 -2.79
N ARG A 563 21.78 21.49 -1.92
CA ARG A 563 23.26 21.40 -1.91
C ARG A 563 23.82 20.29 -2.80
N ILE A 564 22.99 19.43 -3.38
CA ILE A 564 23.43 18.21 -4.09
C ILE A 564 23.12 18.19 -5.59
N GLY A 565 22.41 19.18 -6.14
CA GLY A 565 22.14 19.23 -7.59
C GLY A 565 21.30 20.40 -8.06
N GLU A 566 21.01 20.40 -9.37
CA GLU A 566 20.20 21.42 -10.06
C GLU A 566 18.92 20.83 -10.64
N ILE A 567 17.89 21.67 -10.80
CA ILE A 567 16.56 21.26 -11.23
C ILE A 567 16.29 21.71 -12.67
N GLN A 568 15.75 20.79 -13.48
CA GLN A 568 15.05 21.10 -14.72
C GLN A 568 13.55 21.11 -14.43
N GLU A 569 12.94 22.29 -14.46
CA GLU A 569 11.53 22.50 -14.15
C GLU A 569 10.63 22.07 -15.32
N ASN A 570 9.59 21.26 -15.02
CA ASN A 570 8.50 20.99 -15.94
C ASN A 570 7.52 22.19 -16.00
N PRO A 571 6.76 22.40 -17.08
CA PRO A 571 5.76 23.46 -17.11
C PRO A 571 4.68 23.22 -16.03
N ILE A 572 4.21 24.30 -15.41
CA ILE A 572 2.99 24.26 -14.59
C ILE A 572 1.80 24.23 -15.55
N LEU A 573 0.94 23.23 -15.39
CA LEU A 573 -0.28 23.09 -16.16
C LEU A 573 -1.44 23.63 -15.35
N VAL A 574 -2.47 24.13 -16.05
CA VAL A 574 -3.69 24.66 -15.45
C VAL A 574 -4.91 23.99 -16.06
N LYS A 575 -5.94 23.76 -15.24
CA LYS A 575 -7.26 23.28 -15.70
C LYS A 575 -8.37 23.78 -14.81
N ASP A 576 -9.56 23.88 -15.38
CA ASP A 576 -10.78 24.13 -14.62
C ASP A 576 -11.03 23.03 -13.60
N TRP A 577 -11.42 23.42 -12.37
CA TRP A 577 -11.72 22.52 -11.27
C TRP A 577 -13.03 22.91 -10.58
N GLY A 578 -13.82 21.92 -10.23
CA GLY A 578 -15.03 22.06 -9.44
C GLY A 578 -15.12 21.00 -8.33
N ILE A 579 -15.96 21.23 -7.33
CA ILE A 579 -16.17 20.28 -6.23
C ILE A 579 -16.61 18.92 -6.80
N PRO A 580 -15.91 17.82 -6.52
CA PRO A 580 -16.24 16.50 -7.04
C PRO A 580 -17.63 16.03 -6.52
N LYS A 581 -18.31 15.17 -7.30
CA LYS A 581 -19.59 14.59 -6.89
C LYS A 581 -19.45 13.69 -5.68
N TYR A 582 -18.34 12.96 -5.60
CA TYR A 582 -18.00 12.08 -4.50
C TYR A 582 -16.61 12.43 -3.97
N GLN A 583 -16.42 12.29 -2.65
CA GLN A 583 -15.13 12.45 -2.02
C GLN A 583 -14.94 11.40 -0.93
N TYR A 584 -13.69 11.01 -0.68
CA TYR A 584 -13.33 9.94 0.23
C TYR A 584 -12.49 10.48 1.38
N TYR A 585 -13.01 10.39 2.60
CA TYR A 585 -12.33 10.82 3.81
C TYR A 585 -12.04 9.64 4.73
N LYS A 586 -10.90 9.67 5.40
CA LYS A 586 -10.54 8.67 6.39
C LYS A 586 -11.22 8.96 7.73
N GLN A 587 -11.71 7.91 8.38
CA GLN A 587 -12.33 7.97 9.69
C GLN A 587 -11.70 6.93 10.62
N HIS A 588 -11.50 7.30 11.89
CA HIS A 588 -11.02 6.37 12.89
C HIS A 588 -12.09 5.34 13.29
N LYS A 589 -11.75 4.04 13.30
CA LYS A 589 -12.68 2.93 13.58
C LYS A 589 -13.41 3.02 14.92
N LYS A 590 -12.84 3.71 15.92
CA LYS A 590 -13.41 3.82 17.27
C LYS A 590 -14.39 4.98 17.45
N PHE A 591 -14.49 5.88 16.50
CA PHE A 591 -15.38 7.03 16.63
C PHE A 591 -16.74 6.74 15.97
N LYS A 592 -17.80 6.84 16.76
CA LYS A 592 -19.18 6.82 16.26
C LYS A 592 -19.61 8.25 15.92
N SER A 593 -20.56 8.38 14.99
CA SER A 593 -21.04 9.66 14.46
C SER A 593 -21.40 10.67 15.56
N SER A 594 -21.02 11.90 15.32
CA SER A 594 -21.46 13.10 16.02
C SER A 594 -22.42 13.89 15.15
N SER A 595 -22.77 15.09 15.58
CA SER A 595 -23.59 16.03 14.84
C SER A 595 -23.08 16.28 13.41
N GLU A 596 -23.97 16.19 12.42
CA GLU A 596 -23.70 16.59 11.05
C GLU A 596 -23.37 18.08 10.97
N GLN A 597 -22.53 18.44 9.99
CA GLN A 597 -22.24 19.82 9.64
C GLN A 597 -23.13 20.28 8.49
N ASP A 598 -24.09 21.10 8.78
CA ASP A 598 -25.09 21.55 7.81
C ASP A 598 -24.48 22.39 6.68
N LYS A 599 -23.43 23.13 6.95
CA LYS A 599 -22.75 23.97 5.96
C LYS A 599 -21.73 23.24 5.10
N ASN A 600 -21.38 22.00 5.44
CA ASN A 600 -20.50 21.23 4.57
C ASN A 600 -21.21 20.85 3.27
N VAL A 601 -20.49 20.90 2.13
CA VAL A 601 -21.03 20.58 0.79
C VAL A 601 -21.38 19.11 0.61
N PHE A 602 -20.94 18.21 1.51
CA PHE A 602 -21.23 16.79 1.47
C PHE A 602 -22.32 16.39 2.46
N GLU A 603 -23.13 15.39 2.05
CA GLU A 603 -24.13 14.75 2.90
C GLU A 603 -23.43 14.00 4.04
N HIS A 604 -24.02 14.02 5.24
CA HIS A 604 -23.57 13.28 6.42
C HIS A 604 -22.13 13.59 6.90
N TYR A 605 -21.55 14.68 6.47
CA TYR A 605 -20.24 15.12 6.94
C TYR A 605 -20.34 15.64 8.38
N GLY A 606 -19.49 15.14 9.29
CA GLY A 606 -19.51 15.53 10.70
C GLY A 606 -18.12 15.66 11.31
N ASN A 607 -17.98 16.58 12.28
CA ASN A 607 -16.72 16.94 12.94
C ASN A 607 -15.93 15.77 13.53
N ASN A 608 -16.62 14.82 14.16
CA ASN A 608 -15.97 13.71 14.85
C ASN A 608 -15.72 12.50 13.95
N ILE A 609 -16.25 12.54 12.73
CA ILE A 609 -16.11 11.46 11.76
C ILE A 609 -14.74 11.51 11.08
N LEU A 610 -14.21 12.70 10.86
CA LEU A 610 -13.02 12.92 10.05
C LEU A 610 -11.77 13.15 10.90
N ILE A 611 -11.38 12.13 11.63
CA ILE A 611 -10.05 12.11 12.23
C ILE A 611 -9.10 11.47 11.21
N GLN A 612 -8.45 12.29 10.41
CA GLN A 612 -7.27 11.86 9.68
C GLN A 612 -6.11 11.67 10.66
N PRO A 613 -5.16 10.75 10.39
CA PRO A 613 -4.01 10.57 11.28
C PRO A 613 -3.26 11.87 11.58
N ASN A 614 -3.30 12.82 10.65
CA ASN A 614 -2.58 14.09 10.73
C ASN A 614 -3.49 15.31 10.89
N ARG A 615 -4.80 15.12 11.20
CA ARG A 615 -5.72 16.25 11.35
C ARG A 615 -5.35 17.07 12.57
N THR A 616 -5.13 18.36 12.34
CA THR A 616 -4.68 19.29 13.40
C THR A 616 -5.86 19.83 14.22
N TYR A 617 -5.56 20.28 15.41
CA TYR A 617 -6.53 20.98 16.26
C TYR A 617 -7.10 22.23 15.55
N THR A 618 -6.28 22.92 14.76
CA THR A 618 -6.68 24.12 13.99
C THR A 618 -7.77 23.77 12.96
N GLU A 619 -7.66 22.65 12.27
CA GLU A 619 -8.68 22.22 11.30
C GLU A 619 -10.01 21.95 11.97
N ILE A 620 -10.02 21.24 13.11
CA ILE A 620 -11.25 20.96 13.87
C ILE A 620 -11.90 22.28 14.30
N ARG A 621 -11.13 23.20 14.85
CA ARG A 621 -11.64 24.49 15.31
C ARG A 621 -12.16 25.37 14.17
N PHE A 622 -11.54 25.28 13.00
CA PHE A 622 -11.99 26.04 11.85
C PHE A 622 -13.32 25.54 11.32
N GLU A 623 -13.52 24.24 11.25
CA GLU A 623 -14.81 23.66 10.84
C GLU A 623 -15.93 24.02 11.83
N GLU A 624 -15.64 23.93 13.16
CA GLU A 624 -16.59 24.38 14.19
C GLU A 624 -16.92 25.88 14.06
N TRP A 625 -15.92 26.70 13.76
CA TRP A 625 -16.11 28.12 13.53
C TRP A 625 -16.96 28.38 12.27
N CYS A 626 -16.69 27.70 11.18
CA CYS A 626 -17.48 27.81 9.95
C CYS A 626 -18.95 27.45 10.18
N GLU A 627 -19.19 26.32 10.89
CA GLU A 627 -20.54 25.85 11.18
C GLU A 627 -21.36 26.88 12.00
N ASN A 628 -20.72 27.51 13.00
CA ASN A 628 -21.36 28.45 13.90
C ASN A 628 -21.37 29.91 13.41
N ASN A 629 -20.64 30.25 12.34
CA ASN A 629 -20.54 31.63 11.85
C ASN A 629 -21.63 31.92 10.81
N ALA A 630 -22.54 32.88 11.10
CA ALA A 630 -23.62 33.23 10.23
C ALA A 630 -23.21 33.76 8.83
N ASN A 631 -21.98 34.27 8.70
CA ASN A 631 -21.46 34.78 7.42
C ASN A 631 -20.94 33.72 6.49
N VAL A 632 -20.71 32.49 7.01
CA VAL A 632 -20.28 31.35 6.19
C VAL A 632 -21.50 30.71 5.54
N LYS A 633 -21.50 30.62 4.21
CA LYS A 633 -22.55 30.01 3.42
C LYS A 633 -22.36 28.52 3.29
N TRP A 634 -21.15 28.07 2.91
CA TRP A 634 -20.77 26.68 2.85
C TRP A 634 -19.25 26.49 2.98
N ILE A 635 -18.84 25.26 3.32
CA ILE A 635 -17.46 24.84 3.45
C ILE A 635 -17.21 23.51 2.71
N TYR A 636 -16.07 23.42 2.05
CA TYR A 636 -15.53 22.22 1.43
C TYR A 636 -14.17 21.88 2.03
N LYS A 637 -14.02 20.68 2.60
CA LYS A 637 -12.71 20.13 2.99
C LYS A 637 -12.06 19.50 1.77
N ASN A 638 -10.91 20.02 1.36
CA ASN A 638 -10.14 19.47 0.25
C ASN A 638 -9.41 18.18 0.65
N GLY A 639 -8.93 17.40 -0.33
CA GLY A 639 -8.10 16.22 -0.08
C GLY A 639 -6.61 16.55 -0.07
N ASP A 640 -5.82 15.59 0.39
CA ASP A 640 -4.36 15.76 0.57
C ASP A 640 -3.56 15.41 -0.68
N LYS A 641 -4.10 14.58 -1.57
CA LYS A 641 -3.43 14.08 -2.77
C LYS A 641 -4.44 13.47 -3.74
N GLY A 642 -4.40 13.87 -4.99
CA GLY A 642 -5.24 13.30 -6.07
C GLY A 642 -5.49 14.33 -7.17
N GLU A 643 -5.83 13.85 -8.36
CA GLU A 643 -6.17 14.72 -9.49
C GLU A 643 -7.53 15.38 -9.33
N GLU A 644 -8.42 14.82 -8.55
CA GLU A 644 -9.77 15.30 -8.25
C GLU A 644 -9.78 16.52 -7.31
N TYR A 645 -8.68 16.77 -6.58
CA TYR A 645 -8.61 17.83 -5.59
C TYR A 645 -8.05 19.13 -6.16
N PHE A 646 -8.46 20.25 -5.57
CA PHE A 646 -7.91 21.57 -5.89
C PHE A 646 -6.44 21.65 -5.44
N SER A 647 -5.58 22.16 -6.30
CA SER A 647 -4.15 22.32 -5.98
C SER A 647 -3.54 23.56 -6.58
N VAL A 648 -2.46 24.01 -5.93
CA VAL A 648 -1.56 25.09 -6.36
C VAL A 648 -0.14 24.54 -6.36
N VAL A 649 0.70 24.93 -7.30
CA VAL A 649 2.10 24.47 -7.34
C VAL A 649 2.97 25.30 -6.40
N TYR A 650 3.73 24.61 -5.52
CA TYR A 650 4.67 25.26 -4.62
C TYR A 650 6.07 24.68 -4.73
N ARG A 651 7.07 25.44 -4.29
CA ARG A 651 8.45 24.96 -4.22
C ARG A 651 8.74 24.31 -2.86
N ARG A 652 9.06 23.02 -2.91
CA ARG A 652 9.50 22.24 -1.75
C ARG A 652 11.00 22.00 -1.86
N ALA A 653 11.79 22.73 -1.08
CA ALA A 653 13.23 22.81 -1.25
C ALA A 653 13.59 23.24 -2.69
N PHE A 654 14.12 22.33 -3.49
CA PHE A 654 14.50 22.60 -4.89
C PHE A 654 13.49 22.02 -5.91
N ARG A 655 12.57 21.12 -5.53
CA ARG A 655 11.52 20.59 -6.42
C ARG A 655 10.21 21.32 -6.23
N ARG A 656 9.43 21.37 -7.28
CA ARG A 656 8.04 21.80 -7.19
C ARG A 656 7.15 20.61 -6.97
N ASN A 657 6.09 20.81 -6.20
CA ASN A 657 5.09 19.81 -5.89
C ASN A 657 3.70 20.45 -5.91
N ASN A 658 2.68 19.62 -6.07
CA ASN A 658 1.31 20.07 -5.88
C ASN A 658 1.07 20.29 -4.37
N PHE A 659 0.48 21.42 -4.05
CA PHE A 659 0.02 21.79 -2.72
C PHE A 659 -1.51 21.83 -2.75
N TYR A 660 -2.13 21.13 -1.85
CA TYR A 660 -3.57 21.02 -1.72
C TYR A 660 -4.01 21.80 -0.48
N PRO A 661 -4.50 23.07 -0.63
CA PRO A 661 -5.04 23.84 0.50
C PRO A 661 -6.18 23.09 1.19
N ASP A 662 -6.28 23.20 2.51
CA ASP A 662 -7.18 22.40 3.32
C ASP A 662 -8.66 22.66 3.05
N TYR A 663 -9.03 23.91 2.80
CA TYR A 663 -10.46 24.32 2.68
C TYR A 663 -10.71 25.29 1.55
N ILE A 664 -11.93 25.19 0.99
CA ILE A 664 -12.55 26.21 0.17
C ILE A 664 -13.88 26.58 0.85
N VAL A 665 -14.11 27.87 1.07
CA VAL A 665 -15.25 28.40 1.81
C VAL A 665 -15.89 29.51 1.00
N GLU A 666 -17.22 29.57 0.90
CA GLU A 666 -17.95 30.74 0.40
C GLU A 666 -18.65 31.46 1.55
N LEU A 667 -18.50 32.77 1.55
CA LEU A 667 -19.23 33.63 2.45
C LEU A 667 -20.54 34.11 1.82
N ASN A 668 -21.45 34.64 2.64
CA ASN A 668 -22.76 35.14 2.16
C ASN A 668 -22.66 36.38 1.22
N ASP A 669 -21.51 37.06 1.20
CA ASP A 669 -21.21 38.12 0.24
C ASP A 669 -20.78 37.60 -1.14
N GLY A 670 -20.69 36.27 -1.33
CA GLY A 670 -20.32 35.60 -2.55
C GLY A 670 -18.81 35.43 -2.74
N LYS A 671 -17.99 35.86 -1.79
CA LYS A 671 -16.53 35.68 -1.87
C LYS A 671 -16.13 34.26 -1.54
N ILE A 672 -15.25 33.72 -2.37
CA ILE A 672 -14.66 32.40 -2.20
C ILE A 672 -13.28 32.56 -1.55
N TRP A 673 -13.06 31.80 -0.49
CA TRP A 673 -11.85 31.78 0.29
C TRP A 673 -11.11 30.45 0.16
N ILE A 674 -9.82 30.48 -0.14
CA ILE A 674 -8.92 29.32 -0.14
C ILE A 674 -8.08 29.36 1.14
N ILE A 675 -8.26 28.37 2.01
CA ILE A 675 -7.71 28.38 3.37
C ILE A 675 -6.77 27.19 3.57
N GLU A 676 -5.60 27.47 4.13
CA GLU A 676 -4.66 26.46 4.64
C GLU A 676 -4.57 26.54 6.16
N ALA A 677 -4.77 25.42 6.85
CA ALA A 677 -4.63 25.31 8.28
C ALA A 677 -3.21 24.85 8.69
N LYS A 678 -2.64 25.49 9.69
CA LYS A 678 -1.35 25.10 10.29
C LYS A 678 -1.47 24.88 11.78
N GLY A 679 -0.55 24.08 12.34
CA GLY A 679 -0.55 23.74 13.74
C GLY A 679 -0.56 24.95 14.67
N GLY A 680 -1.26 24.80 15.80
CA GLY A 680 -1.37 25.80 16.85
C GLY A 680 -0.19 25.81 17.83
N ILE A 681 -0.41 26.35 19.02
CA ILE A 681 0.57 26.41 20.11
C ILE A 681 0.26 25.32 21.15
N ASN A 682 1.30 24.61 21.63
CA ASN A 682 1.18 23.69 22.77
C ASN A 682 1.08 24.41 24.09
N ALA A 683 0.96 23.68 25.22
CA ALA A 683 0.84 24.22 26.54
C ALA A 683 2.07 25.05 27.00
N GLU A 684 3.25 24.78 26.45
CA GLU A 684 4.51 25.51 26.71
C GLU A 684 4.67 26.75 25.80
N GLY A 685 3.71 27.08 24.97
CA GLY A 685 3.78 28.21 24.03
C GLY A 685 4.60 27.96 22.77
N ILE A 686 4.98 26.70 22.51
CA ILE A 686 5.78 26.34 21.35
C ILE A 686 4.84 25.93 20.20
N SER A 687 5.13 26.39 19.00
CA SER A 687 4.38 26.10 17.79
C SER A 687 4.61 24.65 17.34
N ASN A 688 3.55 23.84 17.33
CA ASN A 688 3.60 22.44 16.94
C ASN A 688 3.05 22.22 15.53
N ASN A 689 3.52 21.14 14.85
CA ASN A 689 3.02 20.69 13.54
C ASN A 689 3.07 21.74 12.44
N ILE A 690 4.11 22.55 12.42
CA ILE A 690 4.42 23.40 11.27
C ILE A 690 5.39 22.64 10.38
N ASP A 691 4.97 22.33 9.15
CA ASP A 691 5.89 21.71 8.18
C ASP A 691 6.98 22.72 7.79
N SER A 692 8.17 22.20 7.51
CA SER A 692 9.36 23.02 7.15
C SER A 692 9.17 23.87 5.89
N TYR A 693 8.10 23.64 5.13
CA TYR A 693 7.77 24.30 3.88
C TYR A 693 6.52 25.19 3.98
N ALA A 694 6.00 25.45 5.17
CA ALA A 694 4.83 26.31 5.38
C ALA A 694 5.00 27.69 4.75
N ARG A 695 6.19 28.32 4.88
CA ARG A 695 6.53 29.59 4.23
C ARG A 695 6.44 29.50 2.70
N ASN A 696 6.88 28.39 2.12
CA ASN A 696 6.86 28.19 0.67
C ASN A 696 5.43 28.00 0.14
N LYS A 697 4.59 27.27 0.88
CA LYS A 697 3.17 27.10 0.59
C LYS A 697 2.44 28.45 0.71
N PHE A 698 2.75 29.22 1.76
CA PHE A 698 2.20 30.59 1.94
C PHE A 698 2.52 31.46 0.74
N LYS A 699 3.79 31.47 0.28
CA LYS A 699 4.21 32.24 -0.88
C LYS A 699 3.45 31.79 -2.14
N ALA A 700 3.33 30.48 -2.37
CA ALA A 700 2.64 29.96 -3.54
C ALA A 700 1.16 30.34 -3.56
N LEU A 701 0.46 30.26 -2.41
CA LEU A 701 -0.93 30.68 -2.32
C LEU A 701 -1.10 32.20 -2.47
N LYS A 702 -0.14 33.00 -1.98
CA LYS A 702 -0.09 34.44 -2.21
C LYS A 702 0.09 34.80 -3.69
N ASP A 703 1.01 34.12 -4.37
CA ASP A 703 1.26 34.32 -5.80
C ASP A 703 0.04 33.90 -6.63
N TYR A 704 -0.64 32.80 -6.22
CA TYR A 704 -1.91 32.36 -6.81
C TYR A 704 -3.00 33.40 -6.62
N GLY A 705 -3.27 33.87 -5.39
CA GLY A 705 -4.26 34.91 -5.11
C GLY A 705 -3.98 36.25 -5.79
N THR A 706 -2.69 36.57 -6.06
CA THR A 706 -2.35 37.77 -6.83
C THR A 706 -2.80 37.65 -8.30
N ARG A 707 -2.79 36.43 -8.87
CA ARG A 707 -3.27 36.16 -10.24
C ARG A 707 -4.80 36.04 -10.31
N HIS A 708 -5.45 35.72 -9.18
CA HIS A 708 -6.90 35.55 -9.03
C HIS A 708 -7.47 36.53 -8.01
N PRO A 709 -7.51 37.84 -8.33
CA PRO A 709 -7.93 38.87 -7.36
C PRO A 709 -9.41 38.80 -6.97
N GLU A 710 -10.22 38.00 -7.65
CA GLU A 710 -11.60 37.68 -7.30
C GLU A 710 -11.73 36.71 -6.12
N LEU A 711 -10.63 36.04 -5.74
CA LEU A 711 -10.57 35.08 -4.65
C LEU A 711 -9.89 35.70 -3.42
N GLU A 712 -10.35 35.31 -2.25
CA GLU A 712 -9.65 35.55 -1.00
C GLU A 712 -8.86 34.31 -0.63
N TRP A 713 -7.77 34.48 0.08
CA TRP A 713 -6.94 33.37 0.52
C TRP A 713 -6.26 33.67 1.85
N GLY A 714 -5.86 32.65 2.58
CA GLY A 714 -5.07 32.84 3.77
C GLY A 714 -4.69 31.56 4.50
N PHE A 715 -3.86 31.75 5.50
CA PHE A 715 -3.44 30.74 6.43
C PHE A 715 -4.12 30.97 7.77
N ILE A 716 -4.51 29.88 8.41
CA ILE A 716 -5.13 29.93 9.75
C ILE A 716 -4.34 29.09 10.76
N ARG A 717 -4.37 29.54 12.02
CA ARG A 717 -3.77 28.83 13.16
C ARG A 717 -4.64 29.05 14.40
N ALA A 718 -4.75 28.04 15.28
CA ALA A 718 -5.56 28.15 16.49
C ALA A 718 -4.71 28.25 17.78
N VAL A 719 -5.15 29.09 18.73
CA VAL A 719 -4.66 29.18 20.10
C VAL A 719 -5.86 29.07 21.03
N GLY A 720 -6.00 27.95 21.71
CA GLY A 720 -7.23 27.68 22.44
C GLY A 720 -8.45 27.69 21.51
N THR A 721 -9.47 28.45 21.85
CA THR A 721 -10.67 28.59 21.02
C THR A 721 -10.56 29.63 19.92
N GLN A 722 -9.51 30.48 19.97
CA GLN A 722 -9.34 31.59 19.04
C GLN A 722 -8.62 31.13 17.77
N ILE A 723 -9.14 31.50 16.60
CA ILE A 723 -8.53 31.31 15.30
C ILE A 723 -7.87 32.61 14.85
N TYR A 724 -6.62 32.50 14.43
CA TYR A 724 -5.86 33.60 13.85
C TYR A 724 -5.67 33.35 12.35
N PHE A 725 -5.77 34.42 11.57
CA PHE A 725 -5.67 34.46 10.12
C PHE A 725 -4.53 35.35 9.65
N SER A 726 -3.83 34.94 8.59
CA SER A 726 -2.87 35.79 7.88
C SER A 726 -2.88 35.49 6.37
N ASN A 727 -2.86 36.57 5.56
CA ASN A 727 -2.66 36.55 4.10
C ASN A 727 -1.58 37.55 3.66
N THR A 728 -0.91 38.20 4.59
CA THR A 728 0.09 39.24 4.30
C THR A 728 1.50 38.71 4.33
N GLU A 729 1.86 38.01 5.40
CA GLU A 729 3.17 37.46 5.66
C GLU A 729 3.08 36.16 6.45
N TRP A 730 4.07 35.26 6.28
CA TRP A 730 4.22 34.06 7.11
C TRP A 730 5.16 34.35 8.29
N ASP A 731 4.66 34.20 9.51
CA ASP A 731 5.45 34.22 10.73
C ASP A 731 5.17 32.94 11.55
N GLU A 732 6.23 32.27 12.00
CA GLU A 732 6.09 31.09 12.86
C GLU A 732 5.56 31.46 14.24
N ASN A 733 5.82 32.69 14.70
CA ASN A 733 5.31 33.23 15.96
C ASN A 733 3.86 33.71 15.77
N ILE A 734 2.90 32.86 16.15
CA ILE A 734 1.46 33.17 16.08
C ILE A 734 1.06 34.37 16.97
N LEU A 735 1.88 34.73 17.97
CA LEU A 735 1.60 35.86 18.87
C LEU A 735 1.97 37.23 18.25
N ASN A 736 2.57 37.21 17.04
CA ASN A 736 2.83 38.43 16.29
C ASN A 736 1.53 39.04 15.75
N LYS A 737 0.92 39.94 16.49
CA LYS A 737 -0.36 40.59 16.13
C LYS A 737 -0.31 41.47 14.87
N ASN A 738 0.88 41.81 14.38
CA ASN A 738 1.04 42.55 13.12
C ASN A 738 0.76 41.63 11.93
N VAL A 739 1.03 40.34 12.09
CA VAL A 739 0.88 39.31 11.03
C VAL A 739 -0.41 38.49 11.25
N TRP A 740 -0.62 37.99 12.44
CA TRP A 740 -1.75 37.14 12.78
C TRP A 740 -2.88 37.92 13.45
N LYS A 741 -4.01 38.02 12.80
CA LYS A 741 -5.21 38.72 13.31
C LYS A 741 -6.31 37.72 13.65
N PRO A 742 -7.13 37.97 14.69
CA PRO A 742 -8.33 37.16 14.91
C PRO A 742 -9.19 37.09 13.63
N ILE A 743 -9.67 35.90 13.29
CA ILE A 743 -10.45 35.70 12.04
C ILE A 743 -11.74 36.53 12.02
N GLU A 744 -12.32 36.81 13.20
CA GLU A 744 -13.51 37.62 13.40
C GLU A 744 -13.30 39.10 13.01
N GLU A 745 -12.05 39.57 12.99
CA GLU A 745 -11.73 40.93 12.53
C GLU A 745 -11.71 40.99 10.98
N ILE A 746 -11.54 39.86 10.32
CA ILE A 746 -11.43 39.74 8.87
C ILE A 746 -12.78 39.40 8.23
N VAL A 747 -13.51 38.44 8.82
CA VAL A 747 -14.84 38.01 8.37
C VAL A 747 -15.88 38.74 9.24
N LYS A 748 -16.36 39.84 8.72
CA LYS A 748 -17.36 40.71 9.39
C LYS A 748 -18.76 40.40 8.96
#